data_46493317cb11f5a0a3bae47be8b534c9
#
_entry.id   46493317cb11f5a0a3bae47be8b534c9
#
_cell.length_a   1.000
_cell.length_b   1.000
_cell.length_c   1.000
_cell.angle_alpha   90.00
_cell.angle_beta   90.00
_cell.angle_gamma   90.00
#
_symmetry.space_group_name_H-M   'P 1'
#
loop_
_entity.id
_entity.type
_entity.pdbx_description
1 polymer ?
#
loop_
_entity_poly.entity_id
_entity_poly.type
_entity_poly.pdbx_seq_one_letter_code
_entity_poly.pdbx_strand_id
1 'polypeptide(L)'
;MVQSRNMEIRVNARKSDAFDIFNIKHYQGANPYLETGALVFNFTLTGYEEPLEIEEYLQIIGEFYPQMLYVEGGYNSYAQLFARTVAEVGQLDMGLHLDKWSCKQGEDEAIIAVQSLHARTSKSVVYFVWDWFEAMTQKQKIVFDEQIRVIQDMFRRSAYGGPTVYALLRTAAVKGIPTFYLWDEGLMQYGYGKKQVRGIATTFDSDSHIDSDFTTRKDDCKAFLNTLGFPVPTGSIVLTRDEAIYVAKSIGYPVAVKPVVGHKGIGVTADVQDAEELKAAFSRAIKAIPDDQPTRVIVEKSVSGADFRLLCVNGRFVAAMERRPAWVEGDGRLSIDELIERENRTKARRDTPTSALSKIQRDEAMELYLEEQGLSLDSVIEKGQTVYLRKVANLSAGGVSMDATHSVHPDNIVLAQDIAQHFRLTCLGIDAIAQSLSNSWKDGGFGILEINSAPGIFMHLNPATGESVDVPSRILETFFASDSDAKIPLITFNNIAVEELEAIIDYILLQHPDWTIGAVCKERVFINRAEKNLNKDYNSNVQNLLRNPKLDLLIAEYQGNILEREGMFYTGSNIVILDNPTETEMMLARNMAEEAILVTKESNSISIKRQGLIEQYALGENEPFSRVYLKEIATIL
;
A
#
# COMPACT_ATOMS: atom_id res chain seq x y z
N MET A 1 -9.88 -51.05 6.44
CA MET A 1 -10.83 -49.96 6.17
C MET A 1 -10.11 -48.58 6.25
N VAL A 2 -9.03 -48.38 5.49
CA VAL A 2 -8.25 -47.11 5.45
C VAL A 2 -8.13 -46.58 3.98
N GLN A 3 -8.69 -47.29 3.01
CA GLN A 3 -8.53 -46.94 1.59
C GLN A 3 -9.64 -46.06 0.98
N SER A 4 -10.63 -45.59 1.73
CA SER A 4 -11.76 -44.85 1.14
C SER A 4 -11.75 -43.34 1.35
N ARG A 5 -10.75 -42.76 2.02
CA ARG A 5 -10.67 -41.30 2.26
C ARG A 5 -9.86 -40.52 1.22
N ASN A 6 -9.03 -41.17 0.40
CA ASN A 6 -8.13 -40.47 -0.52
C ASN A 6 -8.68 -40.25 -1.94
N MET A 7 -9.91 -40.67 -2.24
CA MET A 7 -10.45 -40.59 -3.60
C MET A 7 -11.27 -39.34 -3.91
N GLU A 8 -11.63 -38.53 -2.92
CA GLU A 8 -12.52 -37.37 -3.13
C GLU A 8 -11.82 -36.03 -3.39
N ILE A 9 -10.48 -35.97 -3.41
CA ILE A 9 -9.76 -34.69 -3.28
C ILE A 9 -9.02 -34.26 -4.57
N ARG A 10 -8.92 -35.11 -5.59
CA ARG A 10 -8.22 -34.81 -6.85
C ARG A 10 -9.15 -34.24 -7.92
N VAL A 11 -9.62 -33.01 -7.70
CA VAL A 11 -10.64 -32.41 -8.57
C VAL A 11 -10.05 -31.46 -9.63
N ASN A 12 -8.78 -31.06 -9.52
CA ASN A 12 -8.22 -30.00 -10.36
C ASN A 12 -7.29 -30.50 -11.49
N ALA A 13 -6.56 -31.59 -11.29
CA ALA A 13 -5.60 -32.09 -12.27
C ALA A 13 -6.28 -32.71 -13.50
N ARG A 14 -5.79 -32.33 -14.68
CA ARG A 14 -6.10 -32.97 -15.96
C ARG A 14 -5.30 -34.29 -16.10
N LYS A 15 -5.71 -35.20 -16.97
CA LYS A 15 -4.98 -36.46 -17.22
C LYS A 15 -3.60 -36.25 -17.86
N SER A 16 -3.30 -35.06 -18.32
CA SER A 16 -2.01 -34.62 -18.87
C SER A 16 -1.11 -33.90 -17.87
N ASP A 17 -1.55 -33.75 -16.64
CA ASP A 17 -0.82 -32.98 -15.63
C ASP A 17 0.06 -33.90 -14.78
N ALA A 18 1.30 -33.45 -14.51
CA ALA A 18 2.23 -34.14 -13.63
C ALA A 18 1.96 -33.86 -12.16
N PHE A 19 1.41 -32.68 -11.86
CA PHE A 19 1.17 -32.19 -10.50
C PHE A 19 -0.31 -31.89 -10.25
N ASP A 20 -0.71 -31.94 -8.98
CA ASP A 20 -2.03 -31.48 -8.53
C ASP A 20 -1.90 -30.58 -7.31
N ILE A 21 -2.76 -29.56 -7.23
CA ILE A 21 -2.90 -28.64 -6.12
C ILE A 21 -4.34 -28.64 -5.63
N PHE A 22 -4.55 -28.75 -4.31
CA PHE A 22 -5.88 -28.84 -3.72
C PHE A 22 -5.90 -28.31 -2.28
N ASN A 23 -7.05 -28.27 -1.65
CA ASN A 23 -7.26 -27.74 -0.27
C ASN A 23 -6.69 -26.33 -0.07
N ILE A 24 -6.89 -25.44 -1.07
CA ILE A 24 -6.35 -24.07 -1.01
C ILE A 24 -7.10 -23.27 0.05
N LYS A 25 -6.36 -22.74 1.02
CA LYS A 25 -6.87 -21.98 2.15
C LYS A 25 -6.05 -20.74 2.40
N HIS A 26 -6.71 -19.63 2.72
CA HIS A 26 -6.05 -18.37 3.07
C HIS A 26 -6.18 -18.10 4.58
N TYR A 27 -5.05 -17.81 5.22
CA TYR A 27 -4.95 -17.33 6.58
C TYR A 27 -4.57 -15.86 6.59
N GLN A 28 -5.29 -15.04 7.36
CA GLN A 28 -5.03 -13.59 7.43
C GLN A 28 -3.80 -13.25 8.29
N GLY A 29 -3.42 -14.12 9.22
CA GLY A 29 -2.31 -13.92 10.13
C GLY A 29 -1.49 -15.18 10.34
N ALA A 30 -0.76 -15.25 11.46
CA ALA A 30 0.05 -16.39 11.83
C ALA A 30 -0.79 -17.67 11.88
N ASN A 31 -0.22 -18.76 11.42
CA ASN A 31 -0.91 -20.03 11.25
C ASN A 31 0.06 -21.20 11.52
N PRO A 32 -0.39 -22.46 11.56
CA PRO A 32 0.48 -23.59 11.85
C PRO A 32 1.70 -23.75 10.93
N TYR A 33 1.69 -23.10 9.77
CA TYR A 33 2.71 -23.26 8.73
C TYR A 33 3.63 -22.05 8.58
N LEU A 34 3.12 -20.81 8.84
CA LEU A 34 3.88 -19.56 8.75
C LEU A 34 3.47 -18.59 9.87
N GLU A 35 4.40 -17.75 10.29
CA GLU A 35 4.20 -16.69 11.30
C GLU A 35 3.50 -15.43 10.72
N THR A 36 3.05 -15.48 9.48
CA THR A 36 2.39 -14.38 8.77
C THR A 36 1.16 -14.88 8.05
N GLY A 37 0.35 -13.98 7.50
CA GLY A 37 -0.73 -14.35 6.58
C GLY A 37 -0.20 -15.17 5.42
N ALA A 38 -0.91 -16.24 5.06
CA ALA A 38 -0.46 -17.19 4.07
C ALA A 38 -1.60 -17.78 3.24
N LEU A 39 -1.28 -18.13 1.99
CA LEU A 39 -2.05 -19.10 1.22
C LEU A 39 -1.43 -20.47 1.45
N VAL A 40 -2.23 -21.44 1.92
CA VAL A 40 -1.79 -22.81 2.23
C VAL A 40 -2.53 -23.77 1.31
N PHE A 41 -1.83 -24.73 0.76
CA PHE A 41 -2.42 -25.74 -0.14
C PHE A 41 -1.61 -27.02 -0.11
N ASN A 42 -2.26 -28.12 -0.54
CA ASN A 42 -1.61 -29.40 -0.74
C ASN A 42 -1.07 -29.49 -2.17
N PHE A 43 0.09 -30.13 -2.31
CA PHE A 43 0.78 -30.38 -3.57
C PHE A 43 1.16 -31.86 -3.65
N THR A 44 0.90 -32.51 -4.78
CA THR A 44 1.24 -33.92 -5.01
C THR A 44 1.55 -34.18 -6.47
N LEU A 45 2.22 -35.33 -6.73
CA LEU A 45 2.35 -35.91 -8.07
C LEU A 45 1.06 -36.63 -8.44
N THR A 46 0.58 -36.46 -9.66
CA THR A 46 -0.65 -37.12 -10.14
C THR A 46 -0.42 -38.60 -10.50
N GLY A 47 0.79 -38.92 -10.94
CA GLY A 47 1.10 -40.19 -11.58
C GLY A 47 0.46 -40.38 -12.97
N TYR A 48 -0.07 -39.31 -13.58
CA TYR A 48 -0.60 -39.33 -14.95
C TYR A 48 0.48 -39.05 -15.98
N GLU A 49 1.36 -38.11 -15.69
CA GLU A 49 2.50 -37.72 -16.52
C GLU A 49 3.77 -37.66 -15.64
N GLU A 50 4.90 -38.03 -16.22
CA GLU A 50 6.20 -37.96 -15.53
C GLU A 50 6.72 -36.51 -15.57
N PRO A 51 7.07 -35.90 -14.42
CA PRO A 51 7.68 -34.58 -14.39
C PRO A 51 9.08 -34.62 -15.02
N LEU A 52 9.55 -33.45 -15.47
CA LEU A 52 10.97 -33.24 -15.82
C LEU A 52 11.85 -33.36 -14.57
N GLU A 53 13.16 -33.52 -14.76
CA GLU A 53 14.10 -33.41 -13.66
C GLU A 53 14.07 -31.97 -13.05
N ILE A 54 14.31 -31.83 -11.75
CA ILE A 54 14.26 -30.55 -11.02
C ILE A 54 15.15 -29.50 -11.69
N GLU A 55 16.32 -29.90 -12.17
CA GLU A 55 17.29 -29.04 -12.85
C GLU A 55 16.77 -28.48 -14.17
N GLU A 56 15.95 -29.23 -14.89
CA GLU A 56 15.34 -28.74 -16.15
C GLU A 56 14.31 -27.65 -15.89
N TYR A 57 13.43 -27.83 -14.88
CA TYR A 57 12.52 -26.77 -14.44
C TYR A 57 13.30 -25.54 -14.00
N LEU A 58 14.34 -25.74 -13.20
CA LEU A 58 15.14 -24.67 -12.62
C LEU A 58 15.86 -23.84 -13.69
N GLN A 59 16.35 -24.45 -14.76
CA GLN A 59 16.94 -23.72 -15.89
C GLN A 59 15.95 -22.77 -16.55
N ILE A 60 14.73 -23.25 -16.82
CA ILE A 60 13.68 -22.43 -17.45
C ILE A 60 13.20 -21.33 -16.51
N ILE A 61 12.99 -21.63 -15.22
CA ILE A 61 12.60 -20.65 -14.20
C ILE A 61 13.69 -19.59 -14.04
N GLY A 62 14.96 -19.98 -14.08
CA GLY A 62 16.12 -19.09 -13.94
C GLY A 62 16.26 -18.05 -15.05
N GLU A 63 15.65 -18.25 -16.23
CA GLU A 63 15.58 -17.22 -17.27
C GLU A 63 14.75 -16.01 -16.84
N PHE A 64 13.73 -16.22 -16.01
CA PHE A 64 12.83 -15.18 -15.48
C PHE A 64 13.24 -14.71 -14.08
N TYR A 65 13.70 -15.64 -13.25
CA TYR A 65 14.08 -15.45 -11.84
C TYR A 65 15.50 -15.99 -11.57
N PRO A 66 16.57 -15.28 -11.99
CA PRO A 66 17.96 -15.75 -11.87
C PRO A 66 18.39 -16.11 -10.44
N GLN A 67 17.80 -15.47 -9.43
CA GLN A 67 18.06 -15.75 -8.01
C GLN A 67 17.67 -17.18 -7.60
N MET A 68 16.79 -17.83 -8.34
CA MET A 68 16.40 -19.22 -8.10
C MET A 68 17.53 -20.22 -8.36
N LEU A 69 18.49 -19.86 -9.22
CA LEU A 69 19.65 -20.70 -9.55
C LEU A 69 20.71 -20.77 -8.43
N TYR A 70 20.68 -19.81 -7.48
CA TYR A 70 21.74 -19.63 -6.47
C TYR A 70 21.23 -19.97 -5.06
N VAL A 71 20.58 -21.12 -4.91
CA VAL A 71 20.05 -21.59 -3.61
C VAL A 71 21.07 -22.50 -2.96
N GLU A 72 21.53 -22.13 -1.77
CA GLU A 72 22.41 -22.97 -0.97
C GLU A 72 21.69 -24.29 -0.61
N GLY A 73 22.31 -25.43 -0.93
CA GLY A 73 21.75 -26.76 -0.73
C GLY A 73 20.77 -27.24 -1.83
N GLY A 74 20.47 -26.41 -2.83
CA GLY A 74 19.58 -26.78 -3.95
C GLY A 74 18.13 -27.03 -3.53
N TYR A 75 17.38 -27.76 -4.37
CA TYR A 75 16.00 -28.17 -4.11
C TYR A 75 15.92 -29.69 -3.95
N ASN A 76 15.40 -30.14 -2.81
CA ASN A 76 15.31 -31.58 -2.48
C ASN A 76 14.00 -32.25 -2.94
N SER A 77 13.03 -31.46 -3.41
CA SER A 77 11.75 -31.97 -3.93
C SER A 77 11.09 -30.96 -4.88
N TYR A 78 10.21 -31.47 -5.73
CA TYR A 78 9.35 -30.64 -6.60
C TYR A 78 8.50 -29.67 -5.77
N ALA A 79 8.03 -30.09 -4.61
CA ALA A 79 7.23 -29.24 -3.72
C ALA A 79 8.02 -28.02 -3.21
N GLN A 80 9.30 -28.17 -2.88
CA GLN A 80 10.16 -27.05 -2.48
C GLN A 80 10.42 -26.09 -3.64
N LEU A 81 10.72 -26.61 -4.84
CA LEU A 81 10.90 -25.79 -6.03
C LEU A 81 9.61 -25.02 -6.36
N PHE A 82 8.46 -25.72 -6.34
CA PHE A 82 7.15 -25.11 -6.59
C PHE A 82 6.84 -24.00 -5.56
N ALA A 83 7.00 -24.30 -4.26
CA ALA A 83 6.74 -23.34 -3.18
C ALA A 83 7.54 -22.05 -3.35
N ARG A 84 8.84 -22.18 -3.62
CA ARG A 84 9.70 -21.02 -3.83
C ARG A 84 9.37 -20.28 -5.12
N THR A 85 9.04 -20.99 -6.19
CA THR A 85 8.61 -20.35 -7.44
C THR A 85 7.33 -19.53 -7.22
N VAL A 86 6.36 -20.07 -6.46
CA VAL A 86 5.15 -19.31 -6.08
C VAL A 86 5.50 -18.06 -5.25
N ALA A 87 6.43 -18.16 -4.30
CA ALA A 87 6.86 -17.03 -3.51
C ALA A 87 7.55 -15.94 -4.35
N GLU A 88 8.44 -16.33 -5.28
CA GLU A 88 9.12 -15.37 -6.18
C GLU A 88 8.13 -14.69 -7.15
N VAL A 89 7.27 -15.47 -7.81
CA VAL A 89 6.23 -14.93 -8.70
C VAL A 89 5.26 -14.04 -7.91
N GLY A 90 4.97 -14.40 -6.66
CA GLY A 90 4.10 -13.67 -5.75
C GLY A 90 4.58 -12.26 -5.38
N GLN A 91 5.87 -11.95 -5.60
CA GLN A 91 6.41 -10.58 -5.47
C GLN A 91 5.84 -9.63 -6.54
N LEU A 92 5.33 -10.16 -7.66
CA LEU A 92 4.69 -9.44 -8.76
C LEU A 92 5.54 -8.29 -9.34
N ASP A 93 6.86 -8.32 -9.18
CA ASP A 93 7.79 -7.23 -9.51
C ASP A 93 7.45 -5.89 -8.82
N MET A 94 6.75 -5.95 -7.68
CA MET A 94 6.30 -4.78 -6.92
C MET A 94 7.12 -4.50 -5.65
N GLY A 95 8.08 -5.35 -5.32
CA GLY A 95 8.83 -5.27 -4.06
C GLY A 95 7.92 -5.40 -2.83
N LEU A 96 6.98 -6.35 -2.86
CA LEU A 96 5.97 -6.54 -1.82
C LEU A 96 6.53 -7.16 -0.52
N HIS A 97 7.76 -7.68 -0.53
CA HIS A 97 8.35 -8.44 0.58
C HIS A 97 7.47 -9.61 1.06
N LEU A 98 6.88 -10.33 0.10
CA LEU A 98 6.13 -11.57 0.34
C LEU A 98 7.03 -12.77 0.05
N ASP A 99 8.15 -12.87 0.76
CA ASP A 99 9.25 -13.80 0.50
C ASP A 99 9.22 -15.05 1.40
N LYS A 100 8.34 -15.07 2.40
CA LYS A 100 8.25 -16.21 3.32
C LYS A 100 7.44 -17.35 2.72
N TRP A 101 7.99 -18.55 2.86
CA TRP A 101 7.32 -19.78 2.47
C TRP A 101 7.76 -20.94 3.35
N SER A 102 6.95 -21.99 3.40
CA SER A 102 7.31 -23.26 4.01
C SER A 102 6.78 -24.44 3.19
N CYS A 103 7.44 -25.58 3.32
CA CYS A 103 7.04 -26.83 2.70
C CYS A 103 7.21 -27.96 3.71
N LYS A 104 6.10 -28.57 4.12
CA LYS A 104 6.09 -29.75 4.99
C LYS A 104 5.83 -30.98 4.13
N GLN A 105 6.87 -31.79 3.91
CA GLN A 105 6.77 -33.02 3.13
C GLN A 105 6.07 -34.11 3.94
N GLY A 106 5.04 -34.73 3.37
CA GLY A 106 4.40 -35.94 3.83
C GLY A 106 4.81 -37.16 3.01
N GLU A 107 4.14 -38.31 3.19
CA GLU A 107 4.42 -39.54 2.45
C GLU A 107 3.99 -39.42 0.97
N ASP A 108 2.74 -38.99 0.73
CA ASP A 108 2.14 -38.92 -0.62
C ASP A 108 1.95 -37.49 -1.13
N GLU A 109 2.00 -36.50 -0.23
CA GLU A 109 1.73 -35.10 -0.53
C GLU A 109 2.58 -34.15 0.32
N ALA A 110 2.73 -32.93 -0.11
CA ALA A 110 3.35 -31.86 0.64
C ALA A 110 2.33 -30.77 0.98
N ILE A 111 2.42 -30.17 2.15
CA ILE A 111 1.69 -28.96 2.50
C ILE A 111 2.62 -27.78 2.26
N ILE A 112 2.20 -26.90 1.38
CA ILE A 112 2.92 -25.68 1.02
C ILE A 112 2.18 -24.49 1.60
N ALA A 113 2.93 -23.58 2.25
CA ALA A 113 2.44 -22.29 2.66
C ALA A 113 3.30 -21.18 2.03
N VAL A 114 2.67 -20.18 1.43
CA VAL A 114 3.34 -19.01 0.87
C VAL A 114 2.74 -17.74 1.45
N GLN A 115 3.58 -16.79 1.82
CA GLN A 115 3.11 -15.53 2.39
C GLN A 115 2.14 -14.83 1.42
N SER A 116 1.05 -14.31 1.95
CA SER A 116 -0.06 -13.78 1.16
C SER A 116 -0.65 -12.54 1.83
N LEU A 117 -0.82 -11.48 1.05
CA LEU A 117 -1.54 -10.26 1.46
C LEU A 117 -2.98 -10.24 0.95
N HIS A 118 -3.20 -10.69 -0.30
CA HIS A 118 -4.51 -10.69 -0.95
C HIS A 118 -4.84 -12.08 -1.50
N ALA A 119 -5.80 -12.76 -0.87
CA ALA A 119 -6.16 -14.15 -1.15
C ALA A 119 -6.39 -14.46 -2.64
N ARG A 120 -7.15 -13.59 -3.33
CA ARG A 120 -7.50 -13.79 -4.75
C ARG A 120 -6.25 -13.73 -5.64
N THR A 121 -5.38 -12.74 -5.41
CA THR A 121 -4.13 -12.58 -6.17
C THR A 121 -3.20 -13.76 -5.93
N SER A 122 -2.96 -14.12 -4.66
CA SER A 122 -2.08 -15.25 -4.32
C SER A 122 -2.59 -16.58 -4.88
N LYS A 123 -3.91 -16.80 -4.87
CA LYS A 123 -4.51 -17.97 -5.52
C LYS A 123 -4.27 -17.97 -7.03
N SER A 124 -4.37 -16.81 -7.69
CA SER A 124 -4.07 -16.69 -9.13
C SER A 124 -2.60 -16.94 -9.43
N VAL A 125 -1.67 -16.52 -8.55
CA VAL A 125 -0.25 -16.84 -8.66
C VAL A 125 -0.01 -18.34 -8.56
N VAL A 126 -0.62 -19.04 -7.60
CA VAL A 126 -0.47 -20.50 -7.46
C VAL A 126 -0.94 -21.22 -8.71
N TYR A 127 -2.12 -20.87 -9.26
CA TYR A 127 -2.60 -21.48 -10.50
C TYR A 127 -1.74 -21.14 -11.71
N PHE A 128 -1.24 -19.92 -11.80
CA PHE A 128 -0.32 -19.53 -12.87
C PHE A 128 1.00 -20.33 -12.83
N VAL A 129 1.59 -20.50 -11.66
CA VAL A 129 2.80 -21.29 -11.48
C VAL A 129 2.53 -22.77 -11.80
N TRP A 130 1.37 -23.30 -11.40
CA TRP A 130 0.98 -24.67 -11.76
C TRP A 130 0.85 -24.84 -13.28
N ASP A 131 0.11 -23.97 -13.97
CA ASP A 131 0.02 -23.99 -15.43
C ASP A 131 1.40 -23.84 -16.10
N TRP A 132 2.31 -23.07 -15.51
CA TRP A 132 3.67 -22.91 -16.00
C TRP A 132 4.48 -24.21 -15.85
N PHE A 133 4.39 -24.88 -14.71
CA PHE A 133 5.04 -26.19 -14.49
C PHE A 133 4.52 -27.24 -15.46
N GLU A 134 3.21 -27.29 -15.67
CA GLU A 134 2.61 -28.23 -16.65
C GLU A 134 3.02 -27.90 -18.09
N ALA A 135 3.08 -26.63 -18.45
CA ALA A 135 3.57 -26.23 -19.77
C ALA A 135 5.04 -26.63 -20.00
N MET A 136 5.90 -26.47 -18.97
CA MET A 136 7.29 -26.93 -19.02
C MET A 136 7.36 -28.47 -19.23
N THR A 137 6.61 -29.23 -18.43
CA THR A 137 6.51 -30.71 -18.56
C THR A 137 6.11 -31.12 -19.98
N GLN A 138 5.11 -30.44 -20.54
CA GLN A 138 4.59 -30.73 -21.88
C GLN A 138 5.39 -30.03 -23.00
N LYS A 139 6.50 -29.35 -22.69
CA LYS A 139 7.34 -28.57 -23.63
C LYS A 139 6.54 -27.55 -24.44
N GLN A 140 5.52 -26.95 -23.83
CA GLN A 140 4.68 -25.91 -24.41
C GLN A 140 5.21 -24.54 -24.02
N LYS A 141 4.98 -23.52 -24.86
CA LYS A 141 5.28 -22.13 -24.54
C LYS A 141 4.07 -21.48 -23.88
N ILE A 142 4.31 -20.74 -22.79
CA ILE A 142 3.33 -19.82 -22.22
C ILE A 142 3.72 -18.37 -22.53
N VAL A 143 2.72 -17.49 -22.59
CA VAL A 143 2.95 -16.05 -22.72
C VAL A 143 3.06 -15.46 -21.31
N PHE A 144 4.24 -15.66 -20.70
CA PHE A 144 4.53 -15.33 -19.31
C PHE A 144 4.16 -13.88 -18.97
N ASP A 145 4.65 -12.93 -19.77
CA ASP A 145 4.46 -11.50 -19.52
C ASP A 145 2.99 -11.04 -19.55
N GLU A 146 2.16 -11.65 -20.38
CA GLU A 146 0.73 -11.30 -20.44
C GLU A 146 -0.01 -11.81 -19.21
N GLN A 147 0.27 -13.03 -18.79
CA GLN A 147 -0.40 -13.65 -17.65
C GLN A 147 0.00 -12.97 -16.34
N ILE A 148 1.29 -12.63 -16.16
CA ILE A 148 1.73 -11.92 -14.97
C ILE A 148 1.12 -10.51 -14.89
N ARG A 149 0.94 -9.81 -16.03
CA ARG A 149 0.26 -8.51 -16.06
C ARG A 149 -1.19 -8.58 -15.60
N VAL A 150 -1.92 -9.63 -15.96
CA VAL A 150 -3.31 -9.83 -15.49
C VAL A 150 -3.34 -9.96 -13.97
N ILE A 151 -2.38 -10.68 -13.39
CA ILE A 151 -2.29 -10.86 -11.93
C ILE A 151 -1.84 -9.55 -11.25
N GLN A 152 -0.89 -8.83 -11.84
CA GLN A 152 -0.48 -7.51 -11.36
C GLN A 152 -1.66 -6.53 -11.36
N ASP A 153 -2.47 -6.50 -12.42
CA ASP A 153 -3.66 -5.64 -12.49
C ASP A 153 -4.74 -6.05 -11.48
N MET A 154 -4.89 -7.35 -11.22
CA MET A 154 -5.79 -7.83 -10.17
C MET A 154 -5.34 -7.32 -8.79
N PHE A 155 -4.03 -7.36 -8.49
CA PHE A 155 -3.50 -6.81 -7.24
C PHE A 155 -3.66 -5.30 -7.16
N ARG A 156 -3.34 -4.55 -8.22
CA ARG A 156 -3.48 -3.08 -8.27
C ARG A 156 -4.91 -2.61 -7.99
N ARG A 157 -5.91 -3.38 -8.43
CA ARG A 157 -7.33 -3.08 -8.21
C ARG A 157 -7.83 -3.53 -6.84
N SER A 158 -7.03 -4.25 -6.08
CA SER A 158 -7.36 -4.61 -4.71
C SER A 158 -7.18 -3.43 -3.76
N ALA A 159 -7.72 -3.56 -2.57
CA ALA A 159 -7.53 -2.58 -1.49
C ALA A 159 -6.05 -2.35 -1.11
N TYR A 160 -5.18 -3.31 -1.41
CA TYR A 160 -3.75 -3.27 -1.10
C TYR A 160 -2.88 -2.71 -2.24
N GLY A 161 -3.43 -2.63 -3.45
CA GLY A 161 -2.64 -2.51 -4.68
C GLY A 161 -2.34 -1.09 -5.15
N GLY A 162 -2.91 -0.06 -4.55
CA GLY A 162 -2.57 1.32 -4.88
C GLY A 162 -1.09 1.62 -4.54
N PRO A 163 -0.33 2.30 -5.42
CA PRO A 163 1.12 2.48 -5.22
C PRO A 163 1.49 3.20 -3.91
N THR A 164 0.65 4.10 -3.44
CA THR A 164 0.80 4.73 -2.11
C THR A 164 0.45 3.76 -0.99
N VAL A 165 -0.61 2.96 -1.14
CA VAL A 165 -1.10 2.04 -0.11
C VAL A 165 -0.07 0.94 0.16
N TYR A 166 0.40 0.23 -0.88
CA TYR A 166 1.36 -0.84 -0.64
C TYR A 166 2.73 -0.32 -0.14
N ALA A 167 3.14 0.90 -0.51
CA ALA A 167 4.35 1.51 0.04
C ALA A 167 4.23 1.75 1.55
N LEU A 168 3.09 2.25 2.01
CA LEU A 168 2.80 2.40 3.44
C LEU A 168 2.72 1.05 4.16
N LEU A 169 2.04 0.06 3.57
CA LEU A 169 1.94 -1.29 4.15
C LEU A 169 3.30 -1.99 4.27
N ARG A 170 4.13 -1.87 3.23
CA ARG A 170 5.51 -2.37 3.24
C ARG A 170 6.32 -1.73 4.36
N THR A 171 6.28 -0.40 4.47
CA THR A 171 7.02 0.32 5.51
C THR A 171 6.50 -0.05 6.90
N ALA A 172 5.17 -0.17 7.08
CA ALA A 172 4.58 -0.63 8.32
C ALA A 172 5.06 -2.05 8.70
N ALA A 173 5.10 -2.98 7.73
CA ALA A 173 5.61 -4.34 7.96
C ALA A 173 7.08 -4.35 8.39
N VAL A 174 7.94 -3.55 7.72
CA VAL A 174 9.37 -3.41 8.10
C VAL A 174 9.53 -2.82 9.51
N LYS A 175 8.69 -1.86 9.88
CA LYS A 175 8.69 -1.22 11.21
C LYS A 175 7.96 -2.06 12.29
N GLY A 176 7.43 -3.24 11.98
CA GLY A 176 6.68 -4.07 12.92
C GLY A 176 5.33 -3.48 13.35
N ILE A 177 4.80 -2.51 12.61
CA ILE A 177 3.49 -1.90 12.85
C ILE A 177 2.42 -2.83 12.27
N PRO A 178 1.50 -3.37 13.09
CA PRO A 178 0.45 -4.24 12.60
C PRO A 178 -0.54 -3.48 11.72
N THR A 179 -0.95 -4.11 10.63
CA THR A 179 -1.89 -3.51 9.67
C THR A 179 -2.96 -4.50 9.29
N PHE A 180 -4.18 -4.02 9.10
CA PHE A 180 -5.24 -4.81 8.52
C PHE A 180 -6.29 -3.94 7.81
N TYR A 181 -6.95 -4.57 6.86
CA TYR A 181 -7.97 -3.96 6.04
C TYR A 181 -9.31 -3.92 6.76
N LEU A 182 -10.05 -2.83 6.64
CA LEU A 182 -11.32 -2.65 7.33
C LEU A 182 -12.54 -2.90 6.43
N TRP A 183 -12.55 -2.37 5.19
CA TRP A 183 -13.62 -2.57 4.21
C TRP A 183 -13.20 -2.14 2.79
N ASP A 184 -14.04 -2.44 1.80
CA ASP A 184 -13.75 -2.40 0.36
C ASP A 184 -13.25 -1.06 -0.23
N GLU A 185 -13.33 0.03 0.49
CA GLU A 185 -12.92 1.36 0.03
C GLU A 185 -11.44 1.67 0.25
N GLY A 186 -10.63 0.66 0.59
CA GLY A 186 -9.19 0.84 0.80
C GLY A 186 -8.84 1.42 2.17
N LEU A 187 -9.76 1.41 3.14
CA LEU A 187 -9.48 1.86 4.49
C LEU A 187 -8.61 0.85 5.22
N MET A 188 -7.40 1.27 5.56
CA MET A 188 -6.44 0.51 6.35
C MET A 188 -6.42 0.99 7.80
N GLN A 189 -6.25 0.06 8.72
CA GLN A 189 -5.89 0.35 10.10
C GLN A 189 -4.42 0.01 10.32
N TYR A 190 -3.69 0.93 10.92
CA TYR A 190 -2.33 0.78 11.41
C TYR A 190 -2.39 0.78 12.93
N GLY A 191 -1.85 -0.25 13.56
CA GLY A 191 -1.92 -0.41 15.02
C GLY A 191 -3.22 -1.00 15.56
N TYR A 192 -3.26 -1.19 16.89
CA TYR A 192 -4.36 -1.85 17.60
C TYR A 192 -5.01 -0.95 18.65
N GLY A 193 -6.33 -1.09 18.80
CA GLY A 193 -7.08 -0.45 19.87
C GLY A 193 -6.88 1.07 19.91
N LYS A 194 -6.66 1.65 21.07
CA LYS A 194 -6.46 3.10 21.25
C LYS A 194 -5.21 3.67 20.58
N LYS A 195 -4.28 2.81 20.19
CA LYS A 195 -3.03 3.16 19.50
C LYS A 195 -3.14 3.06 17.98
N GLN A 196 -4.33 2.87 17.45
CA GLN A 196 -4.57 2.76 16.01
C GLN A 196 -4.63 4.13 15.34
N VAL A 197 -4.29 4.13 14.04
CA VAL A 197 -4.58 5.18 13.08
C VAL A 197 -5.22 4.54 11.85
N ARG A 198 -6.22 5.20 11.28
CA ARG A 198 -6.89 4.73 10.05
C ARG A 198 -6.61 5.66 8.90
N GLY A 199 -6.41 5.09 7.73
CA GLY A 199 -6.12 5.90 6.55
C GLY A 199 -6.53 5.28 5.24
N ILE A 200 -6.78 6.15 4.26
CA ILE A 200 -6.93 5.83 2.84
C ILE A 200 -5.79 6.55 2.11
N ALA A 201 -4.82 5.80 1.60
CA ALA A 201 -3.61 6.36 1.00
C ALA A 201 -2.93 7.36 1.96
N THR A 202 -2.82 8.64 1.60
CA THR A 202 -2.18 9.70 2.40
C THR A 202 -3.16 10.54 3.21
N THR A 203 -4.41 10.13 3.33
CA THR A 203 -5.43 10.76 4.18
C THR A 203 -5.68 9.90 5.41
N PHE A 204 -5.65 10.49 6.58
CA PHE A 204 -5.78 9.80 7.86
C PHE A 204 -6.97 10.33 8.68
N ASP A 205 -7.43 9.55 9.65
CA ASP A 205 -8.55 9.92 10.53
C ASP A 205 -8.24 11.08 11.49
N SER A 206 -6.96 11.45 11.60
CA SER A 206 -6.49 12.68 12.26
C SER A 206 -6.64 13.94 11.40
N ASP A 207 -6.85 13.80 10.09
CA ASP A 207 -6.92 14.94 9.16
C ASP A 207 -8.26 15.68 9.31
N SER A 208 -8.21 17.00 9.23
CA SER A 208 -9.40 17.83 9.22
C SER A 208 -10.18 17.67 7.92
N HIS A 209 -11.40 17.14 8.01
CA HIS A 209 -12.30 17.08 6.87
C HIS A 209 -12.60 18.47 6.28
N ILE A 210 -12.73 19.48 7.14
CA ILE A 210 -12.98 20.87 6.72
C ILE A 210 -11.81 21.40 5.90
N ASP A 211 -10.57 21.17 6.35
CA ASP A 211 -9.38 21.66 5.65
C ASP A 211 -9.16 20.85 4.35
N SER A 212 -9.43 19.55 4.36
CA SER A 212 -9.38 18.72 3.16
C SER A 212 -10.39 19.20 2.10
N ASP A 213 -11.66 19.41 2.47
CA ASP A 213 -12.68 19.98 1.58
C ASP A 213 -12.28 21.36 1.07
N PHE A 214 -11.74 22.21 1.95
CA PHE A 214 -11.31 23.56 1.60
C PHE A 214 -10.24 23.57 0.50
N THR A 215 -9.30 22.61 0.48
CA THR A 215 -8.29 22.51 -0.58
C THR A 215 -8.89 22.21 -1.95
N THR A 216 -10.09 21.61 -2.02
CA THR A 216 -10.77 21.32 -3.28
C THR A 216 -11.39 22.56 -3.92
N ARG A 217 -11.69 23.59 -3.11
CA ARG A 217 -12.22 24.87 -3.55
C ARG A 217 -11.06 25.79 -3.95
N LYS A 218 -10.57 25.61 -5.20
CA LYS A 218 -9.33 26.21 -5.71
C LYS A 218 -9.30 27.75 -5.62
N ASP A 219 -10.42 28.39 -5.87
CA ASP A 219 -10.59 29.84 -5.81
C ASP A 219 -10.53 30.38 -4.36
N ASP A 220 -11.31 29.77 -3.46
CA ASP A 220 -11.33 30.15 -2.05
C ASP A 220 -9.96 29.89 -1.39
N CYS A 221 -9.35 28.74 -1.68
CA CYS A 221 -8.04 28.39 -1.16
C CYS A 221 -6.95 29.38 -1.63
N LYS A 222 -6.98 29.78 -2.93
CA LYS A 222 -6.07 30.82 -3.45
C LYS A 222 -6.30 32.18 -2.79
N ALA A 223 -7.54 32.59 -2.63
CA ALA A 223 -7.87 33.86 -1.95
C ALA A 223 -7.36 33.86 -0.51
N PHE A 224 -7.51 32.74 0.18
CA PHE A 224 -6.98 32.56 1.53
C PHE A 224 -5.45 32.67 1.57
N LEU A 225 -4.74 31.92 0.69
CA LEU A 225 -3.28 31.99 0.59
C LEU A 225 -2.79 33.41 0.27
N ASN A 226 -3.49 34.13 -0.62
CA ASN A 226 -3.18 35.50 -0.96
C ASN A 226 -3.35 36.46 0.27
N THR A 227 -4.41 36.24 1.05
CA THR A 227 -4.66 37.04 2.28
C THR A 227 -3.56 36.84 3.32
N LEU A 228 -2.95 35.64 3.35
CA LEU A 228 -1.81 35.30 4.19
C LEU A 228 -0.47 35.84 3.64
N GLY A 229 -0.47 36.42 2.43
CA GLY A 229 0.73 36.96 1.79
C GLY A 229 1.58 35.95 1.06
N PHE A 230 1.06 34.74 0.79
CA PHE A 230 1.77 33.72 0.00
C PHE A 230 1.71 34.06 -1.50
N PRO A 231 2.74 33.66 -2.29
CA PRO A 231 2.85 34.01 -3.70
C PRO A 231 1.87 33.19 -4.57
N VAL A 232 0.67 33.70 -4.77
CA VAL A 232 -0.31 33.14 -5.72
C VAL A 232 -0.44 34.01 -6.95
N PRO A 233 -0.69 33.46 -8.16
CA PRO A 233 -0.90 34.26 -9.35
C PRO A 233 -2.10 35.21 -9.19
N THR A 234 -1.89 36.49 -9.47
CA THR A 234 -2.96 37.49 -9.47
C THR A 234 -4.00 37.19 -10.53
N GLY A 235 -5.28 37.16 -10.16
CA GLY A 235 -6.35 36.84 -11.10
C GLY A 235 -7.74 36.98 -10.50
N SER A 236 -8.74 36.68 -11.30
CA SER A 236 -10.15 36.74 -10.90
C SER A 236 -10.98 35.66 -11.57
N ILE A 237 -12.09 35.29 -10.90
CA ILE A 237 -13.14 34.48 -11.50
C ILE A 237 -13.97 35.36 -12.42
N VAL A 238 -14.31 34.85 -13.57
CA VAL A 238 -15.13 35.50 -14.60
C VAL A 238 -16.22 34.56 -15.08
N LEU A 239 -17.38 35.11 -15.43
CA LEU A 239 -18.55 34.37 -15.93
C LEU A 239 -18.74 34.53 -17.40
N THR A 240 -18.23 35.66 -17.97
CA THR A 240 -18.41 36.00 -19.36
C THR A 240 -17.07 36.25 -20.06
N ARG A 241 -17.10 36.17 -21.38
CA ARG A 241 -15.93 36.44 -22.21
C ARG A 241 -15.46 37.89 -22.10
N ASP A 242 -16.39 38.84 -21.97
CA ASP A 242 -16.06 40.24 -21.83
C ASP A 242 -15.39 40.57 -20.48
N GLU A 243 -15.87 39.96 -19.40
CA GLU A 243 -15.20 40.00 -18.11
C GLU A 243 -13.79 39.41 -18.19
N ALA A 244 -13.60 38.28 -18.89
CA ALA A 244 -12.31 37.66 -19.09
C ALA A 244 -11.32 38.62 -19.80
N ILE A 245 -11.75 39.29 -20.85
CA ILE A 245 -10.95 40.29 -21.59
C ILE A 245 -10.62 41.48 -20.69
N TYR A 246 -11.58 41.95 -19.88
CA TYR A 246 -11.36 43.05 -18.95
C TYR A 246 -10.31 42.71 -17.89
N VAL A 247 -10.45 41.55 -17.26
CA VAL A 247 -9.50 41.06 -16.23
C VAL A 247 -8.12 40.89 -16.86
N ALA A 248 -7.99 40.21 -18.00
CA ALA A 248 -6.71 40.01 -18.68
C ALA A 248 -5.99 41.32 -19.03
N LYS A 249 -6.73 42.34 -19.50
CA LYS A 249 -6.17 43.67 -19.72
C LYS A 249 -5.71 44.37 -18.44
N SER A 250 -6.44 44.15 -17.35
CA SER A 250 -6.12 44.75 -16.04
C SER A 250 -4.83 44.19 -15.43
N ILE A 251 -4.66 42.84 -15.51
CA ILE A 251 -3.47 42.16 -14.94
C ILE A 251 -2.30 42.11 -15.94
N GLY A 252 -2.56 42.37 -17.22
CA GLY A 252 -1.57 42.33 -18.29
C GLY A 252 -1.27 40.92 -18.78
N TYR A 253 -1.15 40.76 -20.11
CA TYR A 253 -0.73 39.51 -20.73
C TYR A 253 0.75 39.19 -20.44
N PRO A 254 1.20 37.92 -20.52
CA PRO A 254 0.39 36.73 -20.75
C PRO A 254 -0.45 36.31 -19.54
N VAL A 255 -1.61 35.65 -19.83
CA VAL A 255 -2.52 35.15 -18.81
C VAL A 255 -2.78 33.66 -18.97
N ALA A 256 -3.16 33.00 -17.87
CA ALA A 256 -3.67 31.64 -17.87
C ALA A 256 -5.19 31.65 -17.72
N VAL A 257 -5.88 30.81 -18.48
CA VAL A 257 -7.34 30.63 -18.47
C VAL A 257 -7.65 29.19 -18.13
N LYS A 258 -8.47 28.98 -17.08
CA LYS A 258 -8.79 27.64 -16.61
C LYS A 258 -10.19 27.55 -16.00
N PRO A 259 -10.89 26.40 -16.09
CA PRO A 259 -12.13 26.21 -15.34
C PRO A 259 -11.88 26.22 -13.84
N VAL A 260 -12.82 26.76 -13.06
CA VAL A 260 -12.76 26.71 -11.57
C VAL A 260 -12.87 25.24 -11.10
N VAL A 261 -13.76 24.47 -11.73
CA VAL A 261 -13.97 23.05 -11.49
C VAL A 261 -13.32 22.26 -12.61
N GLY A 262 -12.36 21.41 -12.29
CA GLY A 262 -11.66 20.59 -13.28
C GLY A 262 -10.47 19.85 -12.66
N HIS A 263 -9.99 18.84 -13.34
CA HIS A 263 -8.87 18.00 -12.92
C HIS A 263 -7.95 17.68 -14.10
N LYS A 264 -6.72 17.27 -13.81
CA LYS A 264 -5.72 16.81 -14.82
C LYS A 264 -5.38 17.82 -15.92
N GLY A 265 -5.61 19.14 -15.69
CA GLY A 265 -5.30 20.19 -16.66
C GLY A 265 -6.28 20.31 -17.83
N ILE A 266 -7.43 19.61 -17.81
CA ILE A 266 -8.42 19.68 -18.87
C ILE A 266 -9.03 21.09 -18.91
N GLY A 267 -9.06 21.73 -20.10
CA GLY A 267 -9.57 23.09 -20.30
C GLY A 267 -8.63 24.21 -19.85
N VAL A 268 -7.43 23.89 -19.37
CA VAL A 268 -6.41 24.88 -18.99
C VAL A 268 -5.66 25.36 -20.24
N THR A 269 -5.55 26.68 -20.41
CA THR A 269 -4.68 27.32 -21.42
C THR A 269 -3.77 28.32 -20.70
N ALA A 270 -2.48 28.07 -20.68
CA ALA A 270 -1.45 28.97 -20.17
C ALA A 270 -0.88 29.83 -21.30
N ASP A 271 -0.18 30.90 -20.91
CA ASP A 271 0.58 31.79 -21.78
C ASP A 271 -0.23 32.42 -22.92
N VAL A 272 -1.50 32.72 -22.67
CA VAL A 272 -2.39 33.45 -23.60
C VAL A 272 -1.86 34.86 -23.77
N GLN A 273 -1.51 35.25 -25.02
CA GLN A 273 -0.78 36.48 -25.30
C GLN A 273 -1.68 37.67 -25.61
N ASP A 274 -2.90 37.42 -26.10
CA ASP A 274 -3.80 38.48 -26.54
C ASP A 274 -5.29 38.12 -26.36
N ALA A 275 -6.17 39.05 -26.76
CA ALA A 275 -7.61 38.92 -26.59
C ALA A 275 -8.24 37.86 -27.55
N GLU A 276 -7.64 37.58 -28.70
CA GLU A 276 -8.17 36.57 -29.63
C GLU A 276 -7.85 35.15 -29.11
N GLU A 277 -6.63 34.93 -28.66
CA GLU A 277 -6.27 33.68 -27.96
C GLU A 277 -7.12 33.48 -26.73
N LEU A 278 -7.38 34.56 -25.94
CA LEU A 278 -8.21 34.52 -24.74
C LEU A 278 -9.63 34.02 -25.04
N LYS A 279 -10.25 34.49 -26.14
CA LYS A 279 -11.61 34.07 -26.53
C LYS A 279 -11.66 32.56 -26.80
N ALA A 280 -10.65 32.03 -27.48
CA ALA A 280 -10.53 30.60 -27.73
C ALA A 280 -10.28 29.81 -26.46
N ALA A 281 -9.37 30.28 -25.62
CA ALA A 281 -9.05 29.69 -24.31
C ALA A 281 -10.27 29.66 -23.37
N PHE A 282 -11.02 30.76 -23.29
CA PHE A 282 -12.26 30.84 -22.51
C PHE A 282 -13.30 29.84 -22.99
N SER A 283 -13.49 29.70 -24.31
CA SER A 283 -14.42 28.72 -24.88
C SER A 283 -14.00 27.26 -24.55
N ARG A 284 -12.71 26.95 -24.60
CA ARG A 284 -12.17 25.63 -24.18
C ARG A 284 -12.40 25.37 -22.68
N ALA A 285 -12.16 26.38 -21.84
CA ALA A 285 -12.39 26.27 -20.42
C ALA A 285 -13.86 25.98 -20.07
N ILE A 286 -14.80 26.69 -20.70
CA ILE A 286 -16.24 26.43 -20.52
C ILE A 286 -16.62 25.02 -20.98
N LYS A 287 -16.17 24.58 -22.15
CA LYS A 287 -16.47 23.25 -22.70
C LYS A 287 -15.96 22.10 -21.78
N ALA A 288 -14.95 22.38 -20.95
CA ALA A 288 -14.38 21.43 -20.03
C ALA A 288 -15.11 21.35 -18.69
N ILE A 289 -16.04 22.28 -18.40
CA ILE A 289 -16.85 22.26 -17.17
C ILE A 289 -17.99 21.25 -17.34
N PRO A 290 -18.20 20.32 -16.39
CA PRO A 290 -19.35 19.42 -16.40
C PRO A 290 -20.68 20.19 -16.41
N ASP A 291 -21.70 19.65 -17.10
CA ASP A 291 -23.02 20.29 -17.28
C ASP A 291 -23.77 20.57 -15.97
N ASP A 292 -23.46 19.81 -14.91
CA ASP A 292 -24.05 19.94 -13.57
C ASP A 292 -23.35 20.98 -12.68
N GLN A 293 -22.29 21.63 -13.18
CA GLN A 293 -21.46 22.59 -12.43
C GLN A 293 -21.66 24.03 -12.93
N PRO A 294 -21.51 25.02 -12.01
CA PRO A 294 -21.56 26.44 -12.40
C PRO A 294 -20.46 26.79 -13.40
N THR A 295 -20.84 27.50 -14.46
CA THR A 295 -19.91 27.98 -15.50
C THR A 295 -19.05 29.13 -14.94
N ARG A 296 -17.90 28.79 -14.34
CA ARG A 296 -16.94 29.76 -13.78
C ARG A 296 -15.54 29.47 -14.31
N VAL A 297 -14.87 30.51 -14.79
CA VAL A 297 -13.52 30.46 -15.36
C VAL A 297 -12.59 31.37 -14.57
N ILE A 298 -11.38 30.95 -14.28
CA ILE A 298 -10.32 31.76 -13.69
C ILE A 298 -9.48 32.33 -14.83
N VAL A 299 -9.24 33.65 -14.80
CA VAL A 299 -8.24 34.35 -15.60
C VAL A 299 -7.20 34.90 -14.65
N GLU A 300 -5.95 34.48 -14.77
CA GLU A 300 -4.87 34.87 -13.85
C GLU A 300 -3.58 35.14 -14.61
N LYS A 301 -2.65 35.87 -13.98
CA LYS A 301 -1.32 36.12 -14.53
C LYS A 301 -0.61 34.79 -14.79
N SER A 302 -0.09 34.61 -15.99
CA SER A 302 0.75 33.45 -16.30
C SER A 302 2.07 33.56 -15.55
N VAL A 303 2.47 32.47 -14.90
CA VAL A 303 3.78 32.34 -14.25
C VAL A 303 4.61 31.42 -15.14
N SER A 304 5.76 31.92 -15.59
CA SER A 304 6.67 31.16 -16.44
C SER A 304 7.64 30.34 -15.61
N GLY A 305 7.87 29.10 -16.03
CA GLY A 305 8.81 28.21 -15.34
C GLY A 305 8.42 26.75 -15.44
N ALA A 306 9.11 25.92 -14.66
CA ALA A 306 8.83 24.50 -14.51
C ALA A 306 7.75 24.27 -13.45
N ASP A 307 7.08 23.13 -13.58
CA ASP A 307 6.04 22.68 -12.67
C ASP A 307 6.68 21.85 -11.54
N PHE A 308 6.45 22.27 -10.30
CA PHE A 308 6.99 21.62 -9.11
C PHE A 308 5.88 21.14 -8.17
N ARG A 309 6.14 20.02 -7.51
CA ARG A 309 5.39 19.54 -6.35
C ARG A 309 6.29 19.58 -5.14
N LEU A 310 5.94 20.38 -4.12
CA LEU A 310 6.54 20.32 -2.79
C LEU A 310 5.63 19.50 -1.89
N LEU A 311 6.21 18.57 -1.13
CA LEU A 311 5.48 17.68 -0.23
C LEU A 311 5.86 17.99 1.21
N CYS A 312 4.83 18.21 2.04
CA CYS A 312 4.96 18.34 3.48
C CYS A 312 4.26 17.15 4.18
N VAL A 313 4.87 16.67 5.26
CA VAL A 313 4.30 15.67 6.16
C VAL A 313 4.34 16.26 7.57
N ASN A 314 3.19 16.26 8.25
CA ASN A 314 3.03 16.84 9.58
C ASN A 314 3.60 18.26 9.68
N GLY A 315 3.28 19.12 8.71
CA GLY A 315 3.75 20.50 8.64
C GLY A 315 5.23 20.69 8.33
N ARG A 316 5.98 19.63 8.01
CA ARG A 316 7.42 19.68 7.68
C ARG A 316 7.64 19.34 6.22
N PHE A 317 8.49 20.11 5.54
CA PHE A 317 8.94 19.79 4.19
C PHE A 317 9.71 18.46 4.18
N VAL A 318 9.38 17.57 3.22
CA VAL A 318 9.97 16.24 3.09
C VAL A 318 10.62 16.04 1.73
N ALA A 319 9.95 16.46 0.65
CA ALA A 319 10.42 16.21 -0.71
C ALA A 319 9.93 17.28 -1.69
N ALA A 320 10.67 17.44 -2.79
CA ALA A 320 10.23 18.23 -3.93
C ALA A 320 10.52 17.50 -5.24
N MET A 321 9.63 17.69 -6.22
CA MET A 321 9.75 17.11 -7.57
C MET A 321 9.53 18.18 -8.62
N GLU A 322 10.34 18.17 -9.67
CA GLU A 322 10.04 18.82 -10.93
C GLU A 322 9.25 17.84 -11.81
N ARG A 323 8.13 18.31 -12.36
CA ARG A 323 7.31 17.53 -13.30
C ARG A 323 7.49 18.11 -14.70
N ARG A 324 7.80 17.26 -15.68
CA ARG A 324 7.94 17.65 -17.07
C ARG A 324 6.89 16.96 -17.93
N PRO A 325 6.34 17.65 -18.94
CA PRO A 325 5.49 17.00 -19.92
C PRO A 325 6.22 15.87 -20.63
N ALA A 326 5.49 14.90 -21.18
CA ALA A 326 6.06 13.88 -22.04
C ALA A 326 6.71 14.53 -23.28
N TRP A 327 7.87 14.02 -23.68
CA TRP A 327 8.59 14.47 -24.88
C TRP A 327 9.23 13.29 -25.61
N VAL A 328 9.60 13.52 -26.86
CA VAL A 328 10.46 12.64 -27.65
C VAL A 328 11.64 13.44 -28.23
N GLU A 329 12.75 12.75 -28.45
CA GLU A 329 13.92 13.32 -29.12
C GLU A 329 14.06 12.72 -30.50
N GLY A 330 14.14 13.59 -31.52
CA GLY A 330 14.29 13.23 -32.90
C GLY A 330 15.61 12.52 -33.20
N ASP A 331 15.56 11.57 -34.11
CA ASP A 331 16.75 10.90 -34.64
C ASP A 331 16.96 11.17 -36.15
N GLY A 332 16.07 11.99 -36.75
CA GLY A 332 16.10 12.34 -38.17
C GLY A 332 15.58 11.23 -39.08
N ARG A 333 14.93 10.19 -38.55
CA ARG A 333 14.48 9.01 -39.30
C ARG A 333 13.07 8.55 -38.95
N LEU A 334 12.82 8.40 -37.64
CA LEU A 334 11.57 7.88 -37.11
C LEU A 334 10.52 9.01 -37.01
N SER A 335 9.26 8.66 -37.24
CA SER A 335 8.13 9.54 -36.94
C SER A 335 7.95 9.73 -35.43
N ILE A 336 7.21 10.76 -35.03
CA ILE A 336 6.86 11.00 -33.62
C ILE A 336 6.18 9.77 -33.03
N ASP A 337 5.29 9.11 -33.75
CA ASP A 337 4.61 7.89 -33.30
C ASP A 337 5.58 6.73 -33.06
N GLU A 338 6.52 6.52 -33.96
CA GLU A 338 7.56 5.50 -33.79
C GLU A 338 8.52 5.81 -32.65
N LEU A 339 8.84 7.10 -32.43
CA LEU A 339 9.63 7.55 -31.29
C LEU A 339 8.91 7.31 -29.96
N ILE A 340 7.60 7.58 -29.89
CA ILE A 340 6.75 7.28 -28.74
C ILE A 340 6.77 5.76 -28.46
N GLU A 341 6.62 4.93 -29.49
CA GLU A 341 6.64 3.48 -29.33
C GLU A 341 8.01 2.99 -28.83
N ARG A 342 9.10 3.55 -29.34
CA ARG A 342 10.45 3.29 -28.86
C ARG A 342 10.61 3.64 -27.37
N GLU A 343 10.14 4.83 -26.96
CA GLU A 343 10.16 5.24 -25.54
C GLU A 343 9.30 4.33 -24.68
N ASN A 344 8.12 3.94 -25.13
CA ASN A 344 7.20 3.06 -24.40
C ASN A 344 7.71 1.61 -24.22
N ARG A 345 8.74 1.21 -24.99
CA ARG A 345 9.43 -0.09 -24.85
C ARG A 345 10.61 -0.03 -23.89
N THR A 346 11.00 1.15 -23.41
CA THR A 346 12.10 1.27 -22.46
C THR A 346 11.77 0.59 -21.13
N LYS A 347 12.79 0.13 -20.41
CA LYS A 347 12.62 -0.50 -19.10
C LYS A 347 11.90 0.42 -18.10
N ALA A 348 12.12 1.73 -18.17
CA ALA A 348 11.49 2.72 -17.31
C ALA A 348 9.98 2.86 -17.53
N ARG A 349 9.47 2.53 -18.75
CA ARG A 349 8.05 2.66 -19.15
C ARG A 349 7.39 1.30 -19.43
N ARG A 350 7.89 0.22 -18.82
CA ARG A 350 7.34 -1.15 -19.00
C ARG A 350 5.89 -1.31 -18.57
N ASP A 351 5.32 -0.33 -17.89
CA ASP A 351 3.97 -0.42 -17.32
C ASP A 351 3.86 -1.48 -16.21
N THR A 352 4.96 -1.68 -15.50
CA THR A 352 4.97 -2.46 -14.26
C THR A 352 4.65 -1.54 -13.07
N PRO A 353 4.19 -2.09 -11.94
CA PRO A 353 3.89 -1.30 -10.75
C PRO A 353 5.07 -0.50 -10.18
N THR A 354 6.30 -0.93 -10.49
CA THR A 354 7.54 -0.28 -10.04
C THR A 354 8.19 0.59 -11.12
N SER A 355 7.58 0.70 -12.30
CA SER A 355 8.10 1.56 -13.36
C SER A 355 8.08 3.02 -12.92
N ALA A 356 9.23 3.70 -13.02
CA ALA A 356 9.36 5.12 -12.68
C ALA A 356 8.46 6.02 -13.55
N LEU A 357 8.16 5.58 -14.76
CA LEU A 357 7.39 6.33 -15.75
C LEU A 357 6.18 5.53 -16.24
N SER A 358 5.06 6.24 -16.44
CA SER A 358 3.91 5.71 -17.17
C SER A 358 4.19 5.71 -18.67
N LYS A 359 3.48 4.86 -19.43
CA LYS A 359 3.50 4.93 -20.88
C LYS A 359 2.99 6.27 -21.38
N ILE A 360 3.63 6.78 -22.42
CA ILE A 360 3.14 7.96 -23.15
C ILE A 360 1.85 7.55 -23.84
N GLN A 361 0.75 8.22 -23.46
CA GLN A 361 -0.58 7.98 -24.01
C GLN A 361 -0.81 8.82 -25.25
N ARG A 362 -1.37 8.20 -26.28
CA ARG A 362 -1.84 8.88 -27.49
C ARG A 362 -3.32 9.24 -27.29
N ASP A 363 -3.63 10.52 -27.30
CA ASP A 363 -4.99 11.02 -27.16
C ASP A 363 -5.17 12.34 -27.91
N GLU A 364 -6.40 12.79 -28.05
CA GLU A 364 -6.79 14.04 -28.74
C GLU A 364 -6.01 15.26 -28.21
N ALA A 365 -5.70 15.30 -26.90
CA ALA A 365 -4.95 16.42 -26.31
C ALA A 365 -3.50 16.47 -26.80
N MET A 366 -2.89 15.30 -27.07
CA MET A 366 -1.56 15.22 -27.68
C MET A 366 -1.62 15.68 -29.16
N GLU A 367 -2.57 15.18 -29.92
CA GLU A 367 -2.70 15.50 -31.35
C GLU A 367 -2.90 16.98 -31.54
N LEU A 368 -3.81 17.60 -30.80
CA LEU A 368 -4.04 19.05 -30.82
C LEU A 368 -2.78 19.85 -30.46
N TYR A 369 -2.01 19.40 -29.48
CA TYR A 369 -0.78 20.11 -29.09
C TYR A 369 0.34 19.94 -30.12
N LEU A 370 0.40 18.82 -30.82
CA LEU A 370 1.31 18.65 -31.97
C LEU A 370 0.89 19.55 -33.14
N GLU A 371 -0.41 19.66 -33.45
CA GLU A 371 -0.94 20.57 -34.46
C GLU A 371 -0.60 22.04 -34.15
N GLU A 372 -0.71 22.48 -32.90
CA GLU A 372 -0.28 23.82 -32.46
C GLU A 372 1.21 24.10 -32.75
N GLN A 373 2.04 23.05 -32.79
CA GLN A 373 3.46 23.12 -33.15
C GLN A 373 3.72 22.93 -34.66
N GLY A 374 2.67 22.75 -35.47
CA GLY A 374 2.78 22.45 -36.91
C GLY A 374 3.26 21.02 -37.20
N LEU A 375 3.05 20.10 -36.24
CA LEU A 375 3.49 18.71 -36.30
C LEU A 375 2.28 17.75 -36.23
N SER A 376 2.52 16.51 -36.61
CA SER A 376 1.59 15.39 -36.44
C SER A 376 2.35 14.15 -35.93
N LEU A 377 1.65 13.08 -35.58
CA LEU A 377 2.25 11.82 -35.22
C LEU A 377 3.15 11.23 -36.32
N ASP A 378 2.85 11.51 -37.60
CA ASP A 378 3.64 11.06 -38.75
C ASP A 378 4.86 11.96 -39.06
N SER A 379 5.00 13.09 -38.37
CA SER A 379 6.12 14.02 -38.59
C SER A 379 7.45 13.39 -38.16
N VAL A 380 8.48 13.51 -39.03
CA VAL A 380 9.85 13.16 -38.72
C VAL A 380 10.57 14.42 -38.23
N ILE A 381 11.15 14.37 -37.04
CA ILE A 381 11.83 15.51 -36.41
C ILE A 381 13.37 15.36 -36.52
N GLU A 382 14.04 16.50 -36.62
CA GLU A 382 15.49 16.56 -36.79
C GLU A 382 16.22 15.86 -35.62
N LYS A 383 17.40 15.31 -35.89
CA LYS A 383 18.20 14.64 -34.87
C LYS A 383 18.60 15.61 -33.76
N GLY A 384 18.28 15.23 -32.52
CA GLY A 384 18.56 16.01 -31.32
C GLY A 384 17.50 17.09 -31.02
N GLN A 385 16.50 17.25 -31.89
CA GLN A 385 15.38 18.15 -31.61
C GLN A 385 14.44 17.50 -30.61
N THR A 386 14.12 18.21 -29.52
CA THR A 386 13.14 17.80 -28.52
C THR A 386 11.76 18.34 -28.90
N VAL A 387 10.76 17.46 -28.95
CA VAL A 387 9.37 17.84 -29.13
C VAL A 387 8.57 17.40 -27.91
N TYR A 388 7.96 18.38 -27.24
CA TYR A 388 7.02 18.10 -26.17
C TYR A 388 5.69 17.64 -26.75
N LEU A 389 5.15 16.58 -26.16
CA LEU A 389 3.93 15.92 -26.61
C LEU A 389 2.67 16.48 -25.94
N ARG A 390 2.85 17.26 -24.88
CA ARG A 390 1.77 17.88 -24.09
C ARG A 390 2.24 19.19 -23.49
N LYS A 391 1.28 20.08 -23.25
CA LYS A 391 1.51 21.38 -22.60
C LYS A 391 1.62 21.25 -21.08
N VAL A 392 0.96 20.24 -20.49
CA VAL A 392 0.86 20.02 -19.03
C VAL A 392 1.66 18.79 -18.61
N ALA A 393 2.38 18.90 -17.51
CA ALA A 393 3.20 17.85 -16.94
C ALA A 393 2.35 16.79 -16.21
N ASN A 394 1.56 16.00 -16.95
CA ASN A 394 0.75 14.94 -16.38
C ASN A 394 1.52 13.61 -16.38
N LEU A 395 1.91 13.15 -15.19
CA LEU A 395 2.68 11.91 -15.02
C LEU A 395 1.91 10.67 -15.52
N SER A 396 0.60 10.61 -15.31
CA SER A 396 -0.22 9.47 -15.76
C SER A 396 -0.36 9.39 -17.29
N ALA A 397 -0.04 10.46 -18.00
CA ALA A 397 -0.07 10.52 -19.46
C ALA A 397 1.34 10.43 -20.09
N GLY A 398 2.33 10.01 -19.33
CA GLY A 398 3.70 9.83 -19.79
C GLY A 398 4.66 10.94 -19.41
N GLY A 399 4.25 11.91 -18.61
CA GLY A 399 5.13 12.93 -18.04
C GLY A 399 6.23 12.32 -17.18
N VAL A 400 7.24 13.11 -16.89
CA VAL A 400 8.45 12.68 -16.16
C VAL A 400 8.55 13.42 -14.83
N SER A 401 8.90 12.72 -13.76
CA SER A 401 9.21 13.30 -12.46
C SER A 401 10.71 13.25 -12.20
N MET A 402 11.27 14.38 -11.76
CA MET A 402 12.68 14.51 -11.43
C MET A 402 12.80 14.99 -9.99
N ASP A 403 13.62 14.31 -9.20
CA ASP A 403 13.86 14.74 -7.82
C ASP A 403 14.53 16.13 -7.79
N ALA A 404 13.97 17.01 -6.97
CA ALA A 404 14.45 18.36 -6.73
C ALA A 404 14.67 18.65 -5.24
N THR A 405 14.55 17.65 -4.38
CA THR A 405 14.51 17.79 -2.92
C THR A 405 15.72 18.55 -2.37
N HIS A 406 16.91 18.17 -2.79
CA HIS A 406 18.16 18.77 -2.26
C HIS A 406 18.50 20.13 -2.88
N SER A 407 17.80 20.54 -3.94
CA SER A 407 18.04 21.83 -4.62
C SER A 407 17.11 22.94 -4.15
N VAL A 408 16.20 22.66 -3.23
CA VAL A 408 15.21 23.65 -2.75
C VAL A 408 15.87 24.72 -1.88
N HIS A 409 15.68 25.99 -2.25
CA HIS A 409 16.15 27.12 -1.45
C HIS A 409 15.52 27.12 -0.05
N PRO A 410 16.27 27.47 1.02
CA PRO A 410 15.74 27.50 2.39
C PRO A 410 14.45 28.32 2.55
N ASP A 411 14.34 29.47 1.87
CA ASP A 411 13.13 30.28 1.90
C ASP A 411 11.89 29.52 1.35
N ASN A 412 12.07 28.67 0.35
CA ASN A 412 11.01 27.88 -0.23
C ASN A 412 10.61 26.71 0.68
N ILE A 413 11.55 26.18 1.44
CA ILE A 413 11.28 25.20 2.49
C ILE A 413 10.43 25.83 3.59
N VAL A 414 10.82 27.01 4.08
CA VAL A 414 10.06 27.76 5.10
C VAL A 414 8.67 28.08 4.58
N LEU A 415 8.56 28.60 3.33
CA LEU A 415 7.27 28.87 2.68
C LEU A 415 6.35 27.62 2.68
N ALA A 416 6.88 26.48 2.26
CA ALA A 416 6.10 25.25 2.18
C ALA A 416 5.62 24.79 3.58
N GLN A 417 6.48 24.93 4.60
CA GLN A 417 6.13 24.59 5.98
C GLN A 417 5.11 25.56 6.57
N ASP A 418 5.26 26.87 6.32
CA ASP A 418 4.30 27.87 6.76
C ASP A 418 2.91 27.62 6.16
N ILE A 419 2.85 27.32 4.86
CA ILE A 419 1.59 26.94 4.22
C ILE A 419 1.00 25.69 4.87
N ALA A 420 1.79 24.63 5.05
CA ALA A 420 1.32 23.36 5.59
C ALA A 420 0.79 23.49 7.04
N GLN A 421 1.29 24.43 7.83
CA GLN A 421 0.83 24.69 9.20
C GLN A 421 -0.57 25.32 9.28
N HIS A 422 -1.04 25.94 8.19
CA HIS A 422 -2.41 26.47 8.13
C HIS A 422 -3.48 25.40 7.88
N PHE A 423 -3.07 24.18 7.54
CA PHE A 423 -3.96 23.06 7.27
C PHE A 423 -3.68 21.93 8.27
N ARG A 424 -4.73 21.40 8.87
CA ARG A 424 -4.63 20.25 9.78
C ARG A 424 -4.69 18.96 8.97
N LEU A 425 -3.65 18.72 8.17
CA LEU A 425 -3.49 17.57 7.27
C LEU A 425 -2.16 16.90 7.54
N THR A 426 -2.17 15.57 7.62
CA THR A 426 -0.95 14.78 7.77
C THR A 426 -0.04 14.93 6.55
N CYS A 427 -0.62 14.86 5.36
CA CYS A 427 0.10 15.02 4.10
C CYS A 427 -0.48 16.18 3.31
N LEU A 428 0.40 17.04 2.81
CA LEU A 428 0.01 18.20 2.01
C LEU A 428 0.96 18.37 0.83
N GLY A 429 0.41 18.43 -0.37
CA GLY A 429 1.14 18.70 -1.61
C GLY A 429 0.88 20.11 -2.10
N ILE A 430 1.94 20.87 -2.37
CA ILE A 430 1.89 22.22 -2.93
C ILE A 430 2.35 22.16 -4.37
N ASP A 431 1.46 22.53 -5.30
CA ASP A 431 1.81 22.68 -6.71
C ASP A 431 2.19 24.12 -6.98
N ALA A 432 3.39 24.30 -7.52
CA ALA A 432 3.94 25.62 -7.80
C ALA A 432 4.63 25.66 -9.17
N ILE A 433 4.62 26.82 -9.80
CA ILE A 433 5.48 27.13 -10.94
C ILE A 433 6.59 28.08 -10.51
N ALA A 434 7.82 27.76 -10.91
CA ALA A 434 8.98 28.60 -10.67
C ALA A 434 10.02 28.41 -11.79
N GLN A 435 10.90 29.40 -11.96
CA GLN A 435 12.07 29.25 -12.86
C GLN A 435 12.98 28.12 -12.36
N SER A 436 13.22 28.09 -11.04
CA SER A 436 13.95 27.05 -10.33
C SER A 436 13.59 27.09 -8.85
N LEU A 437 13.53 25.94 -8.18
CA LEU A 437 13.39 25.89 -6.72
C LEU A 437 14.67 26.31 -5.97
N SER A 438 15.81 26.43 -6.65
CA SER A 438 17.06 26.94 -6.06
C SER A 438 17.08 28.46 -5.87
N ASN A 439 16.14 29.20 -6.49
CA ASN A 439 15.94 30.62 -6.28
C ASN A 439 14.92 30.84 -5.16
N SER A 440 15.11 31.90 -4.38
CA SER A 440 14.12 32.28 -3.36
C SER A 440 12.81 32.74 -4.01
N TRP A 441 11.68 32.30 -3.47
CA TRP A 441 10.38 32.82 -3.91
C TRP A 441 10.25 34.35 -3.76
N LYS A 442 11.01 34.94 -2.83
CA LYS A 442 11.03 36.40 -2.57
C LYS A 442 11.64 37.20 -3.72
N ASP A 443 12.44 36.54 -4.57
CA ASP A 443 13.03 37.18 -5.76
C ASP A 443 12.02 37.31 -6.91
N GLY A 444 10.81 36.79 -6.73
CA GLY A 444 9.75 36.76 -7.76
C GLY A 444 9.83 35.52 -8.66
N GLY A 445 8.87 35.42 -9.60
CA GLY A 445 8.82 34.29 -10.54
C GLY A 445 8.43 32.95 -9.91
N PHE A 446 7.80 32.97 -8.73
CA PHE A 446 7.24 31.82 -8.05
C PHE A 446 5.72 31.99 -7.91
N GLY A 447 4.94 30.97 -8.22
CA GLY A 447 3.48 31.02 -8.10
C GLY A 447 2.88 29.69 -7.62
N ILE A 448 2.16 29.74 -6.48
CA ILE A 448 1.42 28.59 -5.97
C ILE A 448 0.15 28.42 -6.81
N LEU A 449 -0.04 27.23 -7.39
CA LEU A 449 -1.19 26.90 -8.22
C LEU A 449 -2.34 26.31 -7.42
N GLU A 450 -2.05 25.31 -6.60
CA GLU A 450 -3.04 24.59 -5.79
C GLU A 450 -2.40 23.87 -4.59
N ILE A 451 -3.26 23.54 -3.62
CA ILE A 451 -2.94 22.70 -2.48
C ILE A 451 -3.70 21.39 -2.62
N ASN A 452 -3.02 20.27 -2.37
CA ASN A 452 -3.57 18.92 -2.44
C ASN A 452 -3.56 18.25 -1.07
N SER A 453 -4.74 17.85 -0.57
CA SER A 453 -4.91 17.20 0.74
C SER A 453 -4.57 15.69 0.75
N ALA A 454 -4.56 15.05 -0.40
CA ALA A 454 -4.25 13.63 -0.52
C ALA A 454 -3.19 13.40 -1.62
N PRO A 455 -1.97 13.92 -1.44
CA PRO A 455 -0.95 13.86 -2.48
C PRO A 455 -0.47 12.42 -2.71
N GLY A 456 -0.36 12.01 -3.98
CA GLY A 456 0.34 10.77 -4.33
C GLY A 456 1.82 10.88 -4.01
N ILE A 457 2.39 9.84 -3.39
CA ILE A 457 3.80 9.84 -2.96
C ILE A 457 4.71 9.01 -3.87
N PHE A 458 4.14 8.23 -4.78
CA PHE A 458 4.89 7.30 -5.62
C PHE A 458 5.99 7.98 -6.45
N MET A 459 5.74 9.20 -6.94
CA MET A 459 6.72 9.97 -7.70
C MET A 459 7.98 10.30 -6.90
N HIS A 460 7.88 10.43 -5.58
CA HIS A 460 9.02 10.69 -4.70
C HIS A 460 9.77 9.40 -4.35
N LEU A 461 9.10 8.24 -4.39
CA LEU A 461 9.71 6.93 -4.18
C LEU A 461 10.47 6.43 -5.42
N ASN A 462 9.94 6.75 -6.60
CA ASN A 462 10.47 6.28 -7.88
C ASN A 462 10.60 7.45 -8.87
N PRO A 463 11.51 8.41 -8.62
CA PRO A 463 11.79 9.48 -9.59
C PRO A 463 12.44 8.90 -10.85
N ALA A 464 12.18 9.52 -11.99
CA ALA A 464 12.87 9.16 -13.24
C ALA A 464 14.37 9.49 -13.19
N THR A 465 14.70 10.56 -12.48
CA THR A 465 16.07 11.00 -12.19
C THR A 465 16.17 11.57 -10.79
N GLY A 466 17.33 11.43 -10.16
CA GLY A 466 17.59 11.86 -8.80
C GLY A 466 17.41 10.74 -7.77
N GLU A 467 17.23 11.10 -6.52
CA GLU A 467 17.20 10.17 -5.39
C GLU A 467 15.76 9.86 -4.94
N SER A 468 15.56 8.63 -4.51
CA SER A 468 14.30 8.22 -3.86
C SER A 468 14.21 8.81 -2.46
N VAL A 469 13.07 9.37 -2.10
CA VAL A 469 12.79 9.87 -0.75
C VAL A 469 11.81 8.93 -0.05
N ASP A 470 12.20 8.43 1.12
CA ASP A 470 11.36 7.53 1.94
C ASP A 470 10.24 8.31 2.66
N VAL A 471 9.26 8.72 1.88
CA VAL A 471 8.07 9.43 2.37
C VAL A 471 7.21 8.55 3.30
N PRO A 472 6.98 7.24 3.02
CA PRO A 472 6.16 6.39 3.88
C PRO A 472 6.68 6.30 5.31
N SER A 473 8.00 6.21 5.52
CA SER A 473 8.56 6.24 6.87
C SER A 473 8.24 7.56 7.59
N ARG A 474 8.36 8.68 6.90
CA ARG A 474 8.04 9.99 7.49
C ARG A 474 6.56 10.12 7.88
N ILE A 475 5.67 9.54 7.08
CA ILE A 475 4.24 9.50 7.39
C ILE A 475 3.97 8.66 8.64
N LEU A 476 4.49 7.42 8.69
CA LEU A 476 4.24 6.53 9.82
C LEU A 476 4.91 7.01 11.11
N GLU A 477 6.08 7.65 11.03
CA GLU A 477 6.77 8.28 12.17
C GLU A 477 5.98 9.46 12.78
N THR A 478 5.03 10.03 12.04
CA THR A 478 4.10 11.03 12.60
C THR A 478 3.21 10.42 13.69
N PHE A 479 2.88 9.14 13.57
CA PHE A 479 1.95 8.44 14.45
C PHE A 479 2.65 7.49 15.43
N PHE A 480 3.75 6.87 15.01
CA PHE A 480 4.43 5.81 15.73
C PHE A 480 5.93 6.06 15.76
N ALA A 481 6.45 6.44 16.93
CA ALA A 481 7.90 6.58 17.12
C ALA A 481 8.60 5.19 17.15
N SER A 482 7.88 4.16 17.59
CA SER A 482 8.31 2.77 17.63
C SER A 482 7.14 1.81 17.32
N ASP A 483 7.43 0.52 17.12
CA ASP A 483 6.39 -0.50 16.92
C ASP A 483 5.51 -0.71 18.17
N SER A 484 6.05 -0.49 19.37
CA SER A 484 5.29 -0.55 20.63
C SER A 484 4.24 0.55 20.74
N ASP A 485 4.43 1.68 20.05
CA ASP A 485 3.44 2.75 20.02
C ASP A 485 2.20 2.38 19.19
N ALA A 486 2.31 1.37 18.35
CA ALA A 486 1.21 0.85 17.53
C ALA A 486 0.44 -0.31 18.19
N LYS A 487 0.89 -0.82 19.35
CA LYS A 487 0.33 -2.01 19.98
C LYS A 487 -0.18 -1.71 21.37
N ILE A 488 -1.40 -2.14 21.67
CA ILE A 488 -1.94 -2.23 23.04
C ILE A 488 -1.46 -3.54 23.68
N PRO A 489 -1.48 -3.68 25.01
CA PRO A 489 -1.23 -4.97 25.66
C PRO A 489 -2.17 -6.07 25.15
N LEU A 490 -1.60 -7.25 24.86
CA LEU A 490 -2.29 -8.43 24.34
C LEU A 490 -2.01 -9.62 25.25
N ILE A 491 -3.06 -10.24 25.78
CA ILE A 491 -3.01 -11.46 26.60
C ILE A 491 -3.63 -12.60 25.79
N THR A 492 -2.88 -13.69 25.64
CA THR A 492 -3.32 -14.83 24.84
C THR A 492 -3.35 -16.11 25.67
N PHE A 493 -4.46 -16.81 25.60
CA PHE A 493 -4.66 -18.14 26.21
C PHE A 493 -4.85 -19.19 25.12
N ASN A 494 -4.42 -20.43 25.34
CA ASN A 494 -4.86 -21.56 24.55
C ASN A 494 -6.19 -22.11 25.03
N ASN A 495 -6.50 -21.97 26.31
CA ASN A 495 -7.75 -22.40 26.93
C ASN A 495 -8.04 -21.55 28.16
N ILE A 496 -9.28 -21.07 28.30
CA ILE A 496 -9.74 -20.33 29.49
C ILE A 496 -11.23 -20.53 29.71
N ALA A 497 -11.64 -20.79 30.95
CA ALA A 497 -13.05 -20.82 31.31
C ALA A 497 -13.64 -19.40 31.32
N VAL A 498 -14.94 -19.29 30.99
CA VAL A 498 -15.64 -18.00 30.95
C VAL A 498 -15.56 -17.28 32.29
N GLU A 499 -15.78 -18.02 33.38
CA GLU A 499 -15.75 -17.49 34.76
C GLU A 499 -14.36 -16.94 35.12
N GLU A 500 -13.29 -17.60 34.66
CA GLU A 500 -11.92 -17.12 34.86
C GLU A 500 -11.65 -15.85 34.02
N LEU A 501 -12.15 -15.82 32.79
CA LEU A 501 -12.03 -14.64 31.94
C LEU A 501 -12.73 -13.43 32.55
N GLU A 502 -13.95 -13.60 33.04
CA GLU A 502 -14.71 -12.55 33.74
C GLU A 502 -13.97 -12.08 35.00
N ALA A 503 -13.39 -13.00 35.78
CA ALA A 503 -12.61 -12.67 36.96
C ALA A 503 -11.33 -11.86 36.62
N ILE A 504 -10.66 -12.16 35.49
CA ILE A 504 -9.51 -11.39 35.03
C ILE A 504 -9.95 -9.97 34.63
N ILE A 505 -11.07 -9.84 33.89
CA ILE A 505 -11.63 -8.53 33.53
C ILE A 505 -11.91 -7.70 34.79
N ASP A 506 -12.57 -8.30 35.79
CA ASP A 506 -12.87 -7.62 37.05
C ASP A 506 -11.59 -7.23 37.82
N TYR A 507 -10.61 -8.11 37.88
CA TYR A 507 -9.32 -7.82 38.48
C TYR A 507 -8.62 -6.63 37.87
N ILE A 508 -8.61 -6.54 36.54
CA ILE A 508 -7.96 -5.44 35.81
C ILE A 508 -8.76 -4.14 36.00
N LEU A 509 -10.10 -4.19 35.92
CA LEU A 509 -10.96 -3.00 36.08
C LEU A 509 -10.94 -2.44 37.52
N LEU A 510 -10.59 -3.23 38.53
CA LEU A 510 -10.36 -2.74 39.88
C LEU A 510 -9.11 -1.85 39.99
N GLN A 511 -8.10 -2.12 39.14
CA GLN A 511 -6.85 -1.35 39.13
C GLN A 511 -6.90 -0.20 38.12
N HIS A 512 -7.60 -0.42 37.01
CA HIS A 512 -7.74 0.53 35.88
C HIS A 512 -9.23 0.73 35.54
N PRO A 513 -9.99 1.47 36.36
CA PRO A 513 -11.44 1.64 36.19
C PRO A 513 -11.85 2.28 34.86
N ASP A 514 -10.98 3.11 34.29
CA ASP A 514 -11.22 3.85 33.05
C ASP A 514 -10.82 3.08 31.78
N TRP A 515 -10.28 1.86 31.93
CA TRP A 515 -9.87 1.06 30.77
C TRP A 515 -11.05 0.42 30.06
N THR A 516 -10.90 0.30 28.74
CA THR A 516 -11.75 -0.51 27.89
C THR A 516 -11.03 -1.82 27.58
N ILE A 517 -11.51 -2.92 28.13
CA ILE A 517 -10.95 -4.26 27.92
C ILE A 517 -11.82 -5.00 26.92
N GLY A 518 -11.22 -5.49 25.83
CA GLY A 518 -11.85 -6.45 24.94
C GLY A 518 -11.44 -7.86 25.33
N ALA A 519 -12.39 -8.77 25.41
CA ALA A 519 -12.08 -10.16 25.67
C ALA A 519 -12.90 -11.10 24.76
N VAL A 520 -12.26 -12.15 24.29
CA VAL A 520 -12.90 -13.15 23.43
C VAL A 520 -12.42 -14.55 23.80
N CYS A 521 -13.35 -15.45 24.01
CA CYS A 521 -13.13 -16.88 24.15
C CYS A 521 -14.02 -17.65 23.16
N LYS A 522 -13.90 -18.97 23.15
CA LYS A 522 -14.69 -19.83 22.26
C LYS A 522 -16.18 -19.56 22.31
N GLU A 523 -16.70 -19.24 23.48
CA GLU A 523 -18.13 -19.17 23.75
C GLU A 523 -18.68 -17.76 23.81
N ARG A 524 -17.87 -16.74 24.15
CA ARG A 524 -18.32 -15.38 24.42
C ARG A 524 -17.34 -14.29 24.00
N VAL A 525 -17.89 -13.09 23.79
CA VAL A 525 -17.15 -11.85 23.54
C VAL A 525 -17.59 -10.79 24.54
N PHE A 526 -16.62 -10.06 25.11
CA PHE A 526 -16.88 -9.02 26.10
C PHE A 526 -16.22 -7.69 25.70
N ILE A 527 -16.88 -6.59 26.07
CA ILE A 527 -16.25 -5.29 26.26
C ILE A 527 -16.50 -4.91 27.73
N ASN A 528 -15.44 -4.90 28.52
CA ASN A 528 -15.52 -4.86 29.98
C ASN A 528 -16.44 -5.99 30.48
N ARG A 529 -17.46 -5.66 31.30
CA ARG A 529 -18.45 -6.62 31.80
C ARG A 529 -19.63 -6.86 30.85
N ALA A 530 -19.68 -6.18 29.72
CA ALA A 530 -20.79 -6.28 28.79
C ALA A 530 -20.53 -7.36 27.74
N GLU A 531 -21.32 -8.43 27.76
CA GLU A 531 -21.30 -9.45 26.71
C GLU A 531 -21.78 -8.87 25.38
N LYS A 532 -21.16 -9.30 24.29
CA LYS A 532 -21.47 -8.93 22.91
C LYS A 532 -21.89 -10.16 22.11
N ASN A 533 -22.55 -9.93 20.98
CA ASN A 533 -22.90 -11.02 20.07
C ASN A 533 -21.63 -11.65 19.48
N LEU A 534 -21.53 -12.95 19.61
CA LEU A 534 -20.44 -13.74 19.05
C LEU A 534 -20.65 -13.94 17.54
N ASN A 535 -19.64 -13.62 16.73
CA ASN A 535 -19.61 -13.96 15.32
C ASN A 535 -19.19 -15.43 15.14
N LYS A 536 -19.67 -16.10 14.10
CA LYS A 536 -19.29 -17.49 13.76
C LYS A 536 -17.82 -17.61 13.36
N ASP A 537 -17.29 -16.60 12.68
CA ASP A 537 -15.90 -16.44 12.36
C ASP A 537 -15.18 -15.85 13.58
N TYR A 538 -14.32 -16.63 14.20
CA TYR A 538 -13.65 -16.26 15.45
C TYR A 538 -12.76 -15.03 15.28
N ASN A 539 -11.96 -15.01 14.20
CA ASN A 539 -11.07 -13.88 13.94
C ASN A 539 -11.82 -12.57 13.65
N SER A 540 -13.07 -12.64 13.16
CA SER A 540 -13.92 -11.45 13.05
C SER A 540 -14.24 -10.82 14.41
N ASN A 541 -14.37 -11.62 15.48
CA ASN A 541 -14.57 -11.09 16.83
C ASN A 541 -13.31 -10.38 17.34
N VAL A 542 -12.15 -10.99 17.15
CA VAL A 542 -10.85 -10.40 17.50
C VAL A 542 -10.62 -9.09 16.74
N GLN A 543 -10.85 -9.10 15.44
CA GLN A 543 -10.73 -7.91 14.59
C GLN A 543 -11.64 -6.78 15.06
N ASN A 544 -12.92 -7.11 15.37
CA ASN A 544 -13.88 -6.12 15.84
C ASN A 544 -13.49 -5.48 17.17
N LEU A 545 -12.86 -6.24 18.08
CA LEU A 545 -12.30 -5.69 19.31
C LEU A 545 -11.12 -4.77 19.00
N LEU A 546 -10.14 -5.21 18.20
CA LEU A 546 -8.96 -4.42 17.83
C LEU A 546 -9.28 -3.15 17.02
N ARG A 547 -10.44 -3.12 16.36
CA ARG A 547 -10.97 -1.92 15.67
C ARG A 547 -11.50 -0.86 16.62
N ASN A 548 -11.82 -1.21 17.87
CA ASN A 548 -12.34 -0.24 18.83
C ASN A 548 -11.25 0.78 19.21
N PRO A 549 -11.39 2.08 18.85
CA PRO A 549 -10.36 3.09 19.12
C PRO A 549 -10.22 3.46 20.60
N LYS A 550 -11.07 2.89 21.46
CA LYS A 550 -10.98 3.04 22.92
C LYS A 550 -10.41 1.82 23.62
N LEU A 551 -10.10 0.75 22.89
CA LEU A 551 -9.60 -0.48 23.49
C LEU A 551 -8.21 -0.27 24.07
N ASP A 552 -8.06 -0.51 25.38
CA ASP A 552 -6.80 -0.41 26.11
C ASP A 552 -6.05 -1.74 26.18
N LEU A 553 -6.78 -2.86 26.21
CA LEU A 553 -6.23 -4.21 26.36
C LEU A 553 -7.11 -5.25 25.66
N LEU A 554 -6.49 -6.25 25.04
CA LEU A 554 -7.18 -7.42 24.48
C LEU A 554 -6.79 -8.68 25.25
N ILE A 555 -7.79 -9.50 25.61
CA ILE A 555 -7.61 -10.87 26.08
C ILE A 555 -8.25 -11.80 25.06
N ALA A 556 -7.51 -12.77 24.53
CA ALA A 556 -8.04 -13.69 23.53
C ALA A 556 -7.61 -15.14 23.79
N GLU A 557 -8.58 -16.06 23.62
CA GLU A 557 -8.35 -17.49 23.63
C GLU A 557 -8.16 -18.01 22.19
N TYR A 558 -7.12 -18.79 21.95
CA TYR A 558 -6.88 -19.44 20.67
C TYR A 558 -6.65 -20.94 20.84
N GLN A 559 -7.70 -21.73 20.74
CA GLN A 559 -7.65 -23.19 20.77
C GLN A 559 -7.08 -23.77 19.48
N GLY A 560 -6.51 -24.98 19.53
CA GLY A 560 -5.92 -25.66 18.37
C GLY A 560 -6.83 -25.75 17.14
N ASN A 561 -8.11 -26.06 17.33
CA ASN A 561 -9.08 -26.14 16.24
C ASN A 561 -9.37 -24.77 15.56
N ILE A 562 -9.28 -23.67 16.32
CA ILE A 562 -9.39 -22.31 15.77
C ILE A 562 -8.14 -21.97 14.98
N LEU A 563 -6.96 -22.24 15.54
CA LEU A 563 -5.67 -22.02 14.90
C LEU A 563 -5.56 -22.80 13.57
N GLU A 564 -6.01 -24.05 13.54
CA GLU A 564 -6.06 -24.86 12.32
C GLU A 564 -7.06 -24.33 11.31
N ARG A 565 -8.21 -23.79 11.76
CA ARG A 565 -9.26 -23.31 10.87
C ARG A 565 -9.01 -21.90 10.37
N GLU A 566 -8.56 -20.97 11.22
CA GLU A 566 -8.51 -19.54 10.91
C GLU A 566 -7.12 -18.90 11.12
N GLY A 567 -6.22 -19.59 11.85
CA GLY A 567 -4.97 -19.00 12.30
C GLY A 567 -5.17 -17.96 13.42
N MET A 568 -4.12 -17.23 13.74
CA MET A 568 -4.13 -16.16 14.74
C MET A 568 -4.17 -14.80 14.05
N PHE A 569 -5.15 -13.95 14.38
CA PHE A 569 -5.35 -12.67 13.69
C PHE A 569 -4.26 -11.63 13.98
N TYR A 570 -3.78 -11.55 15.21
CA TYR A 570 -2.79 -10.55 15.62
C TYR A 570 -1.42 -11.17 15.91
N THR A 571 -0.42 -10.31 16.08
CA THR A 571 0.95 -10.68 16.40
C THR A 571 1.46 -9.86 17.59
N GLY A 572 2.45 -10.40 18.32
CA GLY A 572 3.16 -9.68 19.37
C GLY A 572 2.42 -9.68 20.71
N SER A 573 1.89 -10.85 21.14
CA SER A 573 1.32 -11.01 22.48
C SER A 573 2.33 -10.65 23.56
N ASN A 574 1.93 -9.84 24.54
CA ASN A 574 2.77 -9.46 25.69
C ASN A 574 2.86 -10.56 26.73
N ILE A 575 1.81 -11.38 26.83
CA ILE A 575 1.81 -12.57 27.66
C ILE A 575 1.04 -13.70 26.96
N VAL A 576 1.60 -14.89 26.98
CA VAL A 576 0.97 -16.12 26.48
C VAL A 576 0.89 -17.12 27.63
N ILE A 577 -0.32 -17.63 27.88
CA ILE A 577 -0.63 -18.58 28.95
C ILE A 577 -1.12 -19.87 28.30
N LEU A 578 -0.38 -20.95 28.52
CA LEU A 578 -0.65 -22.26 27.94
C LEU A 578 -0.92 -23.29 29.04
N ASP A 579 -2.10 -23.87 29.06
CA ASP A 579 -2.47 -25.00 29.93
C ASP A 579 -2.52 -26.29 29.11
N ASN A 580 -1.58 -27.19 29.32
CA ASN A 580 -1.42 -28.48 28.62
C ASN A 580 -1.56 -28.32 27.08
N PRO A 581 -0.73 -27.46 26.44
CA PRO A 581 -0.90 -27.11 25.05
C PRO A 581 -0.66 -28.29 24.10
N THR A 582 -1.42 -28.34 23.02
CA THR A 582 -1.14 -29.21 21.87
C THR A 582 0.03 -28.67 21.05
N GLU A 583 0.57 -29.49 20.13
CA GLU A 583 1.63 -29.06 19.21
C GLU A 583 1.22 -27.83 18.38
N THR A 584 -0.04 -27.79 17.91
CA THR A 584 -0.59 -26.65 17.17
C THR A 584 -0.64 -25.39 18.06
N GLU A 585 -1.05 -25.51 19.31
CA GLU A 585 -1.15 -24.38 20.24
C GLU A 585 0.22 -23.82 20.67
N MET A 586 1.27 -24.61 20.59
CA MET A 586 2.64 -24.11 20.80
C MET A 586 3.06 -23.03 19.81
N MET A 587 2.36 -22.86 18.67
CA MET A 587 2.58 -21.73 17.77
C MET A 587 2.32 -20.37 18.45
N LEU A 588 1.45 -20.31 19.46
CA LEU A 588 1.18 -19.08 20.21
C LEU A 588 2.46 -18.54 20.87
N ALA A 589 3.32 -19.43 21.36
CA ALA A 589 4.61 -19.06 21.96
C ALA A 589 5.63 -18.50 20.93
N ARG A 590 5.47 -18.81 19.64
CA ARG A 590 6.31 -18.25 18.56
C ARG A 590 5.87 -16.86 18.12
N ASN A 591 4.62 -16.49 18.42
CA ASN A 591 4.00 -15.25 17.97
C ASN A 591 3.93 -14.16 19.06
N MET A 592 4.89 -14.17 19.97
CA MET A 592 5.00 -13.25 21.09
C MET A 592 5.78 -11.98 20.74
N ALA A 593 5.62 -10.92 21.53
CA ALA A 593 6.52 -9.78 21.51
C ALA A 593 7.92 -10.17 22.04
N GLU A 594 8.94 -9.39 21.75
CA GLU A 594 10.33 -9.70 22.12
C GLU A 594 10.52 -9.82 23.64
N GLU A 595 9.88 -8.95 24.42
CA GLU A 595 9.95 -8.92 25.88
C GLU A 595 8.77 -9.64 26.57
N ALA A 596 8.03 -10.47 25.83
CA ALA A 596 6.83 -11.10 26.34
C ALA A 596 7.10 -12.21 27.36
N ILE A 597 6.08 -12.49 28.16
CA ILE A 597 6.08 -13.54 29.18
C ILE A 597 5.36 -14.77 28.64
N LEU A 598 6.01 -15.92 28.67
CA LEU A 598 5.39 -17.22 28.42
C LEU A 598 5.19 -17.98 29.73
N VAL A 599 3.94 -18.28 30.06
CA VAL A 599 3.56 -19.14 31.20
C VAL A 599 3.02 -20.44 30.63
N THR A 600 3.68 -21.55 30.90
CA THR A 600 3.26 -22.89 30.46
C THR A 600 3.02 -23.79 31.65
N LYS A 601 1.90 -24.49 31.66
CA LYS A 601 1.59 -25.55 32.58
C LYS A 601 1.50 -26.88 31.83
N GLU A 602 2.29 -27.86 32.22
CA GLU A 602 2.22 -29.23 31.74
C GLU A 602 2.03 -30.16 32.93
N SER A 603 0.84 -30.75 33.06
CA SER A 603 0.42 -31.49 34.24
C SER A 603 0.54 -30.64 35.51
N ASN A 604 1.47 -30.91 36.41
CA ASN A 604 1.74 -30.12 37.61
C ASN A 604 3.02 -29.29 37.54
N SER A 605 3.71 -29.26 36.41
CA SER A 605 4.91 -28.44 36.21
C SER A 605 4.55 -27.10 35.60
N ILE A 606 5.04 -26.03 36.21
CA ILE A 606 4.93 -24.65 35.69
C ILE A 606 6.27 -24.23 35.15
N SER A 607 6.26 -23.64 34.00
CA SER A 607 7.42 -22.96 33.39
C SER A 607 7.05 -21.52 33.08
N ILE A 608 7.85 -20.57 33.54
CA ILE A 608 7.69 -19.13 33.23
C ILE A 608 8.97 -18.66 32.57
N LYS A 609 8.82 -18.19 31.32
CA LYS A 609 9.94 -17.65 30.56
C LYS A 609 9.78 -16.14 30.43
N ARG A 610 10.79 -15.35 30.85
CA ARG A 610 10.88 -13.89 30.73
C ARG A 610 12.27 -13.50 30.24
N GLN A 611 12.38 -12.75 29.17
CA GLN A 611 13.66 -12.23 28.62
C GLN A 611 14.78 -13.30 28.56
N GLY A 612 14.44 -14.52 28.14
CA GLY A 612 15.38 -15.65 28.07
C GLY A 612 15.64 -16.42 29.38
N LEU A 613 15.21 -15.90 30.51
CA LEU A 613 15.27 -16.62 31.81
C LEU A 613 14.06 -17.55 31.92
N ILE A 614 14.30 -18.77 32.41
CA ILE A 614 13.25 -19.77 32.61
C ILE A 614 13.24 -20.15 34.09
N GLU A 615 12.10 -19.96 34.76
CA GLU A 615 11.80 -20.44 36.09
C GLU A 615 10.89 -21.66 35.96
N GLN A 616 11.21 -22.74 36.68
CA GLN A 616 10.40 -23.95 36.70
C GLN A 616 10.15 -24.41 38.15
N TYR A 617 8.90 -24.75 38.44
CA TYR A 617 8.51 -25.30 39.74
C TYR A 617 7.25 -26.16 39.65
N ALA A 618 6.98 -26.96 40.64
CA ALA A 618 5.74 -27.74 40.72
C ALA A 618 4.61 -26.89 41.30
N LEU A 619 3.42 -26.96 40.70
CA LEU A 619 2.22 -26.35 41.25
C LEU A 619 1.80 -27.08 42.54
N GLY A 620 1.51 -26.33 43.60
CA GLY A 620 1.05 -26.91 44.87
C GLY A 620 -0.29 -27.62 44.73
N GLU A 621 -0.55 -28.67 45.53
CA GLU A 621 -1.76 -29.51 45.43
C GLU A 621 -3.10 -28.74 45.45
N ASN A 622 -3.13 -27.54 46.07
CA ASN A 622 -4.33 -26.68 46.17
C ASN A 622 -4.11 -25.29 45.56
N GLU A 623 -3.05 -25.08 44.79
CA GLU A 623 -2.78 -23.79 44.17
C GLU A 623 -3.42 -23.75 42.77
N PRO A 624 -4.39 -22.85 42.53
CA PRO A 624 -4.97 -22.72 41.18
C PRO A 624 -3.95 -22.09 40.20
N PHE A 625 -3.92 -22.57 38.98
CA PHE A 625 -3.04 -22.03 37.93
C PHE A 625 -3.29 -20.53 37.68
N SER A 626 -4.53 -20.08 37.86
CA SER A 626 -4.90 -18.66 37.75
C SER A 626 -4.09 -17.75 38.69
N ARG A 627 -3.72 -18.21 39.86
CA ARG A 627 -2.87 -17.43 40.80
C ARG A 627 -1.49 -17.16 40.22
N VAL A 628 -0.96 -18.09 39.44
CA VAL A 628 0.35 -17.96 38.80
C VAL A 628 0.28 -16.91 37.71
N TYR A 629 -0.61 -17.08 36.71
CA TYR A 629 -0.65 -16.18 35.58
C TYR A 629 -1.20 -14.77 35.92
N LEU A 630 -2.05 -14.61 36.94
CA LEU A 630 -2.51 -13.30 37.42
C LEU A 630 -1.35 -12.44 37.95
N LYS A 631 -0.35 -13.03 38.57
CA LYS A 631 0.86 -12.30 38.98
C LYS A 631 1.62 -11.78 37.77
N GLU A 632 1.70 -12.59 36.71
CA GLU A 632 2.38 -12.21 35.50
C GLU A 632 1.58 -11.13 34.71
N ILE A 633 0.26 -11.27 34.62
CA ILE A 633 -0.62 -10.26 34.04
C ILE A 633 -0.41 -8.90 34.75
N ALA A 634 -0.31 -8.90 36.09
CA ALA A 634 -0.09 -7.65 36.83
C ALA A 634 1.24 -6.95 36.50
N THR A 635 2.22 -7.65 35.90
CA THR A 635 3.51 -7.04 35.54
C THR A 635 3.49 -6.32 34.20
N ILE A 636 2.47 -6.55 33.36
CA ILE A 636 2.32 -5.93 32.03
C ILE A 636 1.25 -4.83 32.00
N LEU A 637 0.51 -4.63 33.09
CA LEU A 637 -0.51 -3.59 33.26
C LEU A 637 0.10 -2.32 33.84
#